data_b037409e62e243521724b8d265c735af
#
_entry.id   b037409e62e243521724b8d265c735af
#
_cell.length_a   1.000
_cell.length_b   1.000
_cell.length_c   1.000
_cell.angle_alpha   90.00
_cell.angle_beta   90.00
_cell.angle_gamma   90.00
#
_symmetry.space_group_name_H-M   'P 1'
#
loop_
_entity.id
_entity.type
_entity.pdbx_description
1 polymer ?
#
loop_
_entity_poly.entity_id
_entity_poly.type
_entity_poly.pdbx_seq_one_letter_code
_entity_poly.pdbx_strand_id
1 'polypeptide(L)'
;MRQLHWFLVTLATLLGLLVTLSQPGAAAAQEPGGTIRGKVVDAQTGEPLTGAYVFLAGTQIGAVCDLEGAYVLRSVVPGAYALTSSMIGYNKVTVAQVVVVAGKEARLDLSLQPEAIATQEVVVEAQKIRNTDAALLRDRQKAAALSDAISAQEIARAGSGDAAQAMAHVTGAAVEEGKYVVIRGLGDRYSAVQLNGVVLPSADPNKRSVAMDLFPTSLLDNIVTVKSFTPDRPGNFTGGAVDIGTKAFPDHLTLSLSASTTYNPQVSFKDGVLGYAGGKWDWLGVDDGTRELPATLKTVQQVPDIGASYTDLTQARQLDRASKAFTPVMAPSTRTGPLSQGYTLGFGHQLQVLGRPLGFLSSFTYSSDQSSYDQGRTARWKLTNRVDRVDNLIDDYQLQDSRSNASVLWGGLLTANYRFRNNHQVGLTWMDNHSSDDVSRYLYGSFPRDLEEQATYETRVLHFVERRIQSLQLNGKDQLSPKLRLQWRASLSGSRQDEPDLRYFTDNFTIWERGGVLDTLYSIQTAIYPSPTRYFRKLREDNGEVQADLSRTLALWNGRDGTLKAGANLLRTTREFSERRYAYGQDNILYDGNAAAFFEPAKVGLTDTTGFLYRFGNFVQEVSDPSSNYDGTQHIWAGYLMGDLPLSRRLRLITGARLETTRMRVQSQDTTLAPGRLNTKDLLPSLNLVYQVTENMNLRASYGRTLARPTFREMAPYASFDFVGDFTLIGNKGLKRTLVHNYDLRWEMFANPGELVAVSAFLKDFRAPIERAILTDNGEIQFQNVDEARVAGLEMETHQSLARLAPRLRCFFAGANLSLIHSRVSIPAKELLVRRSLDPLAGHTRPLQGQSPFLLNLDLTYDGVRRGLTAGLYYNLFGRRLSEVSLGGTPDVYEQARGNLQFTLAKSFLHLYRLKFTAANLLDSPFEDSYRFKGRDFSASRYRSGRSYSLALAFNFSP
;
A
#
# COMPACT_ATOMS: atom_id res chain seq x y z
N MET A 1 -1.65 30.48 18.33
CA MET A 1 -2.85 31.34 18.21
C MET A 1 -3.36 31.49 16.76
N ARG A 2 -2.55 31.80 15.76
CA ARG A 2 -3.01 31.88 14.35
C ARG A 2 -3.60 30.56 13.80
N GLN A 3 -3.02 29.41 14.13
CA GLN A 3 -3.50 28.09 13.64
C GLN A 3 -4.77 27.61 14.38
N LEU A 4 -4.91 27.94 15.67
CA LEU A 4 -6.16 27.71 16.40
C LEU A 4 -7.29 28.60 15.85
N HIS A 5 -6.93 29.78 15.36
CA HIS A 5 -7.86 30.68 14.67
C HIS A 5 -8.32 30.10 13.32
N TRP A 6 -7.42 29.48 12.55
CA TRP A 6 -7.78 28.76 11.32
C TRP A 6 -8.64 27.51 11.57
N PHE A 7 -8.33 26.75 12.64
CA PHE A 7 -9.16 25.62 13.04
C PHE A 7 -10.56 26.06 13.47
N LEU A 8 -10.64 27.10 14.29
CA LEU A 8 -11.91 27.69 14.73
C LEU A 8 -12.64 28.39 13.58
N VAL A 9 -11.93 29.01 12.66
CA VAL A 9 -12.51 29.62 11.43
C VAL A 9 -13.00 28.56 10.46
N THR A 10 -12.26 27.45 10.25
CA THR A 10 -12.73 26.33 9.41
C THR A 10 -13.89 25.60 10.09
N LEU A 11 -13.86 25.42 11.41
CA LEU A 11 -14.96 24.85 12.18
C LEU A 11 -16.16 25.80 12.23
N ALA A 12 -15.94 27.10 12.39
CA ALA A 12 -16.99 28.13 12.41
C ALA A 12 -17.58 28.35 11.01
N THR A 13 -16.79 28.30 9.95
CA THR A 13 -17.31 28.34 8.56
C THR A 13 -18.07 27.07 8.20
N LEU A 14 -17.62 25.91 8.66
CA LEU A 14 -18.34 24.65 8.55
C LEU A 14 -19.67 24.66 9.37
N LEU A 15 -19.63 25.16 10.60
CA LEU A 15 -20.83 25.36 11.45
C LEU A 15 -21.72 26.51 10.90
N GLY A 16 -21.14 27.56 10.40
CA GLY A 16 -21.87 28.69 9.78
C GLY A 16 -22.60 28.29 8.51
N LEU A 17 -21.98 27.45 7.65
CA LEU A 17 -22.65 26.82 6.50
C LEU A 17 -23.79 25.88 6.93
N LEU A 18 -23.63 25.17 8.06
CA LEU A 18 -24.67 24.33 8.65
C LEU A 18 -25.86 25.13 9.19
N VAL A 19 -25.63 26.30 9.77
CA VAL A 19 -26.69 27.18 10.35
C VAL A 19 -27.44 27.95 9.26
N THR A 20 -26.78 28.39 8.20
CA THR A 20 -27.44 29.11 7.08
C THR A 20 -28.30 28.20 6.20
N LEU A 21 -28.05 26.87 6.21
CA LEU A 21 -28.84 25.89 5.49
C LEU A 21 -30.01 25.30 6.33
N SER A 22 -30.14 25.68 7.60
CA SER A 22 -31.17 25.20 8.52
C SER A 22 -32.33 26.19 8.73
N GLN A 23 -32.56 27.12 7.83
CA GLN A 23 -33.85 27.85 7.86
C GLN A 23 -34.97 26.88 7.43
N PRO A 24 -35.98 26.63 8.28
CA PRO A 24 -37.10 25.81 7.88
C PRO A 24 -37.89 26.59 6.82
N GLY A 25 -37.71 26.12 5.56
CA GLY A 25 -38.73 26.43 4.54
C GLY A 25 -40.08 25.96 5.07
N ALA A 26 -41.06 26.85 5.00
CA ALA A 26 -42.42 26.61 5.45
C ALA A 26 -42.85 25.20 5.04
N ALA A 27 -43.19 24.36 6.01
CA ALA A 27 -43.77 23.04 5.76
C ALA A 27 -45.06 23.19 5.01
N ALA A 28 -45.00 23.02 3.70
CA ALA A 28 -46.19 22.69 2.95
C ALA A 28 -46.68 21.35 3.51
N ALA A 29 -47.91 21.29 3.97
CA ALA A 29 -48.57 20.10 4.45
C ALA A 29 -48.41 19.00 3.39
N GLN A 30 -47.62 17.97 3.65
CA GLN A 30 -47.49 16.81 2.76
C GLN A 30 -48.81 16.09 2.76
N GLU A 31 -49.47 16.06 1.61
CA GLU A 31 -50.62 15.18 1.42
C GLU A 31 -50.21 13.73 1.72
N PRO A 32 -51.06 12.93 2.37
CA PRO A 32 -50.73 11.55 2.72
C PRO A 32 -50.40 10.77 1.45
N GLY A 33 -49.16 10.28 1.34
CA GLY A 33 -48.72 9.49 0.18
C GLY A 33 -49.58 8.27 -0.06
N GLY A 34 -49.79 7.89 -1.35
CA GLY A 34 -50.44 6.65 -1.74
C GLY A 34 -49.55 5.41 -1.58
N THR A 35 -50.12 4.23 -1.75
CA THR A 35 -49.45 2.94 -1.69
C THR A 35 -49.65 2.16 -2.97
N ILE A 36 -48.62 1.54 -3.54
CA ILE A 36 -48.74 0.57 -4.63
C ILE A 36 -48.37 -0.80 -4.09
N ARG A 37 -49.19 -1.78 -4.34
CA ARG A 37 -49.02 -3.16 -3.88
C ARG A 37 -49.39 -4.13 -5.00
N GLY A 38 -48.74 -5.30 -5.03
CA GLY A 38 -49.07 -6.36 -5.99
C GLY A 38 -48.19 -7.57 -5.82
N LYS A 39 -48.27 -8.49 -6.75
CA LYS A 39 -47.42 -9.66 -6.86
C LYS A 39 -46.65 -9.68 -8.17
N VAL A 40 -45.44 -10.25 -8.14
CA VAL A 40 -44.70 -10.55 -9.36
C VAL A 40 -44.63 -12.07 -9.52
N VAL A 41 -45.06 -12.55 -10.65
CA VAL A 41 -45.13 -13.99 -10.95
C VAL A 41 -44.44 -14.29 -12.29
N ASP A 42 -44.01 -15.54 -12.46
CA ASP A 42 -43.56 -16.08 -13.74
C ASP A 42 -44.75 -16.16 -14.71
N ALA A 43 -44.59 -15.62 -15.90
CA ALA A 43 -45.66 -15.58 -16.90
C ALA A 43 -46.01 -16.95 -17.50
N GLN A 44 -45.12 -17.96 -17.40
CA GLN A 44 -45.31 -19.31 -17.93
C GLN A 44 -45.83 -20.30 -16.88
N THR A 45 -45.29 -20.22 -15.66
CA THR A 45 -45.57 -21.19 -14.58
C THR A 45 -46.58 -20.64 -13.58
N GLY A 46 -46.75 -19.31 -13.49
CA GLY A 46 -47.60 -18.67 -12.48
C GLY A 46 -46.96 -18.68 -11.08
N GLU A 47 -45.76 -19.20 -10.92
CA GLU A 47 -45.05 -19.24 -9.64
C GLU A 47 -44.62 -17.85 -9.18
N PRO A 48 -44.63 -17.54 -7.86
CA PRO A 48 -44.22 -16.26 -7.34
C PRO A 48 -42.71 -16.04 -7.54
N LEU A 49 -42.31 -14.88 -8.03
CA LEU A 49 -40.90 -14.50 -8.26
C LEU A 49 -40.32 -13.80 -7.05
N THR A 50 -39.84 -14.61 -6.11
CA THR A 50 -39.14 -14.16 -4.91
C THR A 50 -37.86 -13.41 -5.27
N GLY A 51 -37.64 -12.22 -4.69
CA GLY A 51 -36.45 -11.43 -4.97
C GLY A 51 -36.51 -10.58 -6.23
N ALA A 52 -37.60 -10.57 -6.98
CA ALA A 52 -37.85 -9.61 -8.05
C ALA A 52 -37.84 -8.18 -7.48
N TYR A 53 -37.23 -7.25 -8.18
CA TYR A 53 -37.14 -5.86 -7.76
C TYR A 53 -38.14 -5.01 -8.53
N VAL A 54 -39.04 -4.31 -7.79
CA VAL A 54 -40.07 -3.43 -8.34
C VAL A 54 -39.78 -2.00 -7.94
N PHE A 55 -39.75 -1.07 -8.89
CA PHE A 55 -39.43 0.31 -8.62
C PHE A 55 -40.17 1.29 -9.55
N LEU A 56 -40.34 2.52 -9.08
CA LEU A 56 -40.90 3.61 -9.87
C LEU A 56 -39.81 4.31 -10.66
N ALA A 57 -39.91 4.27 -11.98
CA ALA A 57 -38.95 4.92 -12.87
C ALA A 57 -38.86 6.44 -12.59
N GLY A 58 -37.67 6.96 -12.49
CA GLY A 58 -37.41 8.37 -12.16
C GLY A 58 -37.51 8.71 -10.67
N THR A 59 -37.65 7.71 -9.75
CA THR A 59 -37.71 7.90 -8.32
C THR A 59 -36.77 6.90 -7.61
N GLN A 60 -36.52 7.10 -6.30
CA GLN A 60 -35.80 6.14 -5.46
C GLN A 60 -36.72 5.14 -4.75
N ILE A 61 -38.00 5.11 -5.09
CA ILE A 61 -38.99 4.26 -4.45
C ILE A 61 -38.98 2.89 -5.13
N GLY A 62 -38.56 1.86 -4.40
CA GLY A 62 -38.53 0.48 -4.87
C GLY A 62 -38.70 -0.51 -3.73
N ALA A 63 -39.08 -1.73 -4.04
CA ALA A 63 -39.22 -2.84 -3.11
C ALA A 63 -38.76 -4.16 -3.76
N VAL A 64 -38.26 -5.08 -2.95
CA VAL A 64 -37.96 -6.45 -3.34
C VAL A 64 -39.16 -7.32 -2.96
N CYS A 65 -39.54 -8.23 -3.84
CA CYS A 65 -40.63 -9.17 -3.60
C CYS A 65 -40.25 -10.20 -2.52
N ASP A 66 -41.22 -10.47 -1.64
CA ASP A 66 -41.10 -11.50 -0.60
C ASP A 66 -41.20 -12.94 -1.16
N LEU A 67 -41.29 -13.95 -0.28
CA LEU A 67 -41.38 -15.38 -0.65
C LEU A 67 -42.60 -15.73 -1.47
N GLU A 68 -43.67 -14.98 -1.29
CA GLU A 68 -44.96 -15.11 -1.99
C GLU A 68 -45.01 -14.21 -3.26
N GLY A 69 -43.86 -13.62 -3.64
CA GLY A 69 -43.76 -12.72 -4.79
C GLY A 69 -44.43 -11.34 -4.57
N ALA A 70 -44.88 -11.02 -3.35
CA ALA A 70 -45.58 -9.80 -3.06
C ALA A 70 -44.62 -8.61 -2.83
N TYR A 71 -45.02 -7.41 -3.29
CA TYR A 71 -44.31 -6.16 -3.09
C TYR A 71 -45.23 -5.06 -2.59
N VAL A 72 -44.65 -4.08 -1.86
CA VAL A 72 -45.37 -2.90 -1.38
C VAL A 72 -44.47 -1.66 -1.47
N LEU A 73 -44.88 -0.69 -2.29
CA LEU A 73 -44.26 0.65 -2.34
C LEU A 73 -45.14 1.62 -1.53
N ARG A 74 -44.59 2.16 -0.44
CA ARG A 74 -45.32 3.03 0.48
C ARG A 74 -44.89 4.48 0.33
N SER A 75 -45.76 5.41 0.73
CA SER A 75 -45.49 6.85 0.75
C SER A 75 -45.13 7.40 -0.63
N VAL A 76 -45.76 6.90 -1.67
CA VAL A 76 -45.60 7.40 -3.03
C VAL A 76 -46.40 8.71 -3.15
N VAL A 77 -45.72 9.76 -3.63
CA VAL A 77 -46.36 11.05 -3.88
C VAL A 77 -47.50 10.86 -4.93
N PRO A 78 -48.67 11.48 -4.78
CA PRO A 78 -49.71 11.35 -5.79
C PRO A 78 -49.23 11.81 -7.16
N GLY A 79 -49.56 11.01 -8.19
CA GLY A 79 -49.08 11.29 -9.57
C GLY A 79 -49.16 10.04 -10.44
N ALA A 80 -48.79 10.19 -11.71
CA ALA A 80 -48.74 9.08 -12.68
C ALA A 80 -47.27 8.67 -12.88
N TYR A 81 -47.00 7.38 -12.69
CA TYR A 81 -45.64 6.81 -12.71
C TYR A 81 -45.52 5.65 -13.69
N ALA A 82 -44.32 5.39 -14.14
CA ALA A 82 -43.95 4.13 -14.77
C ALA A 82 -43.43 3.16 -13.71
N LEU A 83 -44.13 2.04 -13.48
CA LEU A 83 -43.71 1.00 -12.55
C LEU A 83 -42.92 -0.06 -13.32
N THR A 84 -41.73 -0.36 -12.87
CA THR A 84 -40.84 -1.31 -13.52
C THR A 84 -40.53 -2.47 -12.58
N SER A 85 -40.64 -3.69 -13.10
CA SER A 85 -40.17 -4.90 -12.42
C SER A 85 -39.04 -5.58 -13.20
N SER A 86 -38.00 -6.05 -12.49
CA SER A 86 -36.89 -6.78 -13.07
C SER A 86 -36.44 -7.91 -12.16
N MET A 87 -36.03 -9.03 -12.76
CA MET A 87 -35.43 -10.18 -12.09
C MET A 87 -34.41 -10.82 -13.02
N ILE A 88 -33.36 -11.41 -12.47
CA ILE A 88 -32.33 -12.13 -13.26
C ILE A 88 -32.96 -13.36 -13.90
N GLY A 89 -32.80 -13.50 -15.22
CA GLY A 89 -33.40 -14.59 -16.02
C GLY A 89 -34.79 -14.31 -16.52
N TYR A 90 -35.33 -13.07 -16.36
CA TYR A 90 -36.62 -12.63 -16.83
C TYR A 90 -36.52 -11.31 -17.59
N ASN A 91 -37.36 -11.15 -18.58
CA ASN A 91 -37.50 -9.90 -19.30
C ASN A 91 -38.08 -8.80 -18.38
N LYS A 92 -37.46 -7.63 -18.40
CA LYS A 92 -37.93 -6.46 -17.66
C LYS A 92 -39.28 -6.01 -18.16
N VAL A 93 -40.25 -5.84 -17.25
CA VAL A 93 -41.58 -5.36 -17.55
C VAL A 93 -41.74 -3.94 -16.98
N THR A 94 -42.24 -3.01 -17.81
CA THR A 94 -42.55 -1.64 -17.38
C THR A 94 -44.01 -1.35 -17.71
N VAL A 95 -44.81 -1.00 -16.70
CA VAL A 95 -46.22 -0.54 -16.86
C VAL A 95 -46.22 0.97 -16.72
N ALA A 96 -46.58 1.66 -17.82
CA ALA A 96 -46.69 3.11 -17.85
C ALA A 96 -48.00 3.59 -17.23
N GLN A 97 -48.04 4.83 -16.76
CA GLN A 97 -49.26 5.52 -16.28
C GLN A 97 -49.94 4.86 -15.07
N VAL A 98 -49.21 4.31 -14.14
CA VAL A 98 -49.77 3.89 -12.85
C VAL A 98 -50.10 5.12 -12.01
N VAL A 99 -51.43 5.37 -11.87
CA VAL A 99 -51.90 6.54 -11.13
C VAL A 99 -51.99 6.26 -9.66
N VAL A 100 -51.27 7.06 -8.88
CA VAL A 100 -51.26 7.01 -7.41
C VAL A 100 -52.07 8.17 -6.87
N VAL A 101 -53.08 7.85 -6.04
CA VAL A 101 -53.93 8.85 -5.40
C VAL A 101 -53.59 8.93 -3.91
N ALA A 102 -53.60 10.14 -3.35
CA ALA A 102 -53.36 10.40 -1.93
C ALA A 102 -54.21 9.50 -1.01
N GLY A 103 -53.53 8.80 -0.06
CA GLY A 103 -54.18 7.94 0.92
C GLY A 103 -54.84 6.67 0.37
N LYS A 104 -54.80 6.39 -0.94
CA LYS A 104 -55.37 5.16 -1.55
C LYS A 104 -54.29 4.14 -1.89
N GLU A 105 -54.69 2.87 -1.91
CA GLU A 105 -53.89 1.73 -2.35
C GLU A 105 -54.18 1.43 -3.83
N ALA A 106 -53.17 1.44 -4.69
CA ALA A 106 -53.23 0.96 -6.05
C ALA A 106 -52.69 -0.47 -6.09
N ARG A 107 -53.46 -1.42 -6.63
CA ARG A 107 -53.05 -2.81 -6.76
C ARG A 107 -52.67 -3.10 -8.21
N LEU A 108 -51.44 -3.64 -8.40
CA LEU A 108 -50.93 -3.99 -9.72
C LEU A 108 -50.09 -5.27 -9.63
N ASP A 109 -50.57 -6.35 -10.20
CA ASP A 109 -49.84 -7.61 -10.31
C ASP A 109 -49.03 -7.61 -11.62
N LEU A 110 -47.82 -8.09 -11.58
CA LEU A 110 -46.89 -8.09 -12.71
C LEU A 110 -46.51 -9.54 -13.05
N SER A 111 -46.45 -9.87 -14.33
CA SER A 111 -45.94 -11.14 -14.81
C SER A 111 -44.69 -10.93 -15.66
N LEU A 112 -43.61 -11.57 -15.29
CA LEU A 112 -42.34 -11.51 -16.03
C LEU A 112 -42.20 -12.77 -16.87
N GLN A 113 -41.91 -12.59 -18.14
CA GLN A 113 -41.59 -13.73 -18.99
C GLN A 113 -40.18 -14.19 -18.77
N PRO A 114 -39.90 -15.51 -18.60
CA PRO A 114 -38.56 -16.04 -18.65
C PRO A 114 -37.87 -15.58 -19.93
N GLU A 115 -36.64 -15.17 -19.82
CA GLU A 115 -35.84 -14.77 -20.98
C GLU A 115 -35.60 -16.01 -21.85
N ALA A 116 -36.39 -16.17 -22.90
CA ALA A 116 -36.20 -17.23 -23.87
C ALA A 116 -34.82 -17.02 -24.52
N ILE A 117 -34.02 -18.06 -24.64
CA ILE A 117 -32.71 -18.06 -25.34
C ILE A 117 -33.04 -17.78 -26.83
N ALA A 118 -33.28 -16.55 -27.17
CA ALA A 118 -33.36 -16.10 -28.55
C ALA A 118 -31.93 -15.85 -29.05
N THR A 119 -31.59 -16.51 -30.15
CA THR A 119 -30.32 -16.38 -30.89
C THR A 119 -30.19 -15.00 -31.54
N GLN A 120 -30.16 -13.96 -30.73
CA GLN A 120 -29.52 -12.64 -30.96
C GLN A 120 -29.48 -11.89 -29.62
N GLU A 121 -28.54 -12.30 -28.79
CA GLU A 121 -28.23 -11.64 -27.53
C GLU A 121 -27.56 -10.31 -27.84
N VAL A 122 -28.34 -9.22 -27.78
CA VAL A 122 -27.76 -7.90 -27.51
C VAL A 122 -27.42 -7.91 -26.03
N VAL A 123 -26.27 -8.46 -25.66
CA VAL A 123 -25.70 -8.34 -24.32
C VAL A 123 -25.40 -6.87 -24.11
N VAL A 124 -26.31 -6.15 -23.54
CA VAL A 124 -26.00 -4.91 -22.84
C VAL A 124 -25.27 -5.35 -21.56
N GLU A 125 -23.97 -5.56 -21.63
CA GLU A 125 -23.15 -5.63 -20.43
C GLU A 125 -23.27 -4.24 -19.78
N ALA A 126 -24.23 -4.06 -18.89
CA ALA A 126 -24.18 -3.00 -17.91
C ALA A 126 -22.84 -3.16 -17.19
N GLN A 127 -22.12 -2.07 -17.02
CA GLN A 127 -20.82 -2.13 -16.35
C GLN A 127 -21.04 -2.74 -14.97
N LYS A 128 -20.35 -3.85 -14.70
CA LYS A 128 -20.59 -4.67 -13.52
C LYS A 128 -20.21 -3.85 -12.28
N ILE A 129 -21.21 -3.46 -11.50
CA ILE A 129 -21.00 -2.73 -10.24
C ILE A 129 -20.23 -3.64 -9.28
N ARG A 130 -19.04 -3.22 -8.84
CA ARG A 130 -18.16 -3.96 -7.92
C ARG A 130 -17.84 -3.18 -6.65
N ASN A 131 -18.51 -2.06 -6.44
CA ASN A 131 -18.24 -1.15 -5.33
C ASN A 131 -18.99 -1.51 -4.03
N THR A 132 -19.82 -2.59 -4.04
CA THR A 132 -20.56 -3.07 -2.88
C THR A 132 -20.11 -4.46 -2.44
N ASP A 133 -20.23 -4.75 -1.13
CA ASP A 133 -19.85 -6.03 -0.55
C ASP A 133 -20.61 -7.19 -1.18
N ALA A 134 -21.92 -7.03 -1.38
CA ALA A 134 -22.76 -8.06 -1.99
C ALA A 134 -22.36 -8.38 -3.43
N ALA A 135 -21.97 -7.38 -4.21
CA ALA A 135 -21.49 -7.58 -5.58
C ALA A 135 -20.15 -8.32 -5.62
N LEU A 136 -19.21 -7.93 -4.76
CA LEU A 136 -17.90 -8.58 -4.67
C LEU A 136 -18.02 -10.03 -4.16
N LEU A 137 -18.88 -10.32 -3.20
CA LEU A 137 -19.10 -11.69 -2.72
C LEU A 137 -19.70 -12.59 -3.81
N ARG A 138 -20.61 -12.07 -4.65
CA ARG A 138 -21.09 -12.81 -5.84
C ARG A 138 -19.98 -13.06 -6.86
N ASP A 139 -19.11 -12.09 -7.09
CA ASP A 139 -17.96 -12.28 -7.97
C ASP A 139 -17.00 -13.33 -7.41
N ARG A 140 -16.73 -13.30 -6.10
CA ARG A 140 -15.92 -14.29 -5.39
C ARG A 140 -16.54 -15.69 -5.47
N GLN A 141 -17.85 -15.83 -5.29
CA GLN A 141 -18.54 -17.11 -5.41
C GLN A 141 -18.33 -17.77 -6.80
N LYS A 142 -18.26 -16.95 -7.86
CA LYS A 142 -18.07 -17.39 -9.25
C LYS A 142 -16.62 -17.37 -9.72
N ALA A 143 -15.69 -16.84 -8.92
CA ALA A 143 -14.30 -16.68 -9.32
C ALA A 143 -13.61 -18.02 -9.63
N ALA A 144 -12.71 -18.01 -10.60
CA ALA A 144 -11.89 -19.15 -10.96
C ALA A 144 -10.79 -19.43 -9.93
N ALA A 145 -10.26 -18.38 -9.30
CA ALA A 145 -9.22 -18.42 -8.28
C ALA A 145 -9.79 -18.16 -6.89
N LEU A 146 -9.11 -18.63 -5.85
CA LEU A 146 -9.36 -18.20 -4.48
C LEU A 146 -9.02 -16.72 -4.35
N SER A 147 -9.96 -15.91 -3.87
CA SER A 147 -9.75 -14.48 -3.69
C SER A 147 -10.52 -13.95 -2.50
N ASP A 148 -10.01 -12.88 -1.93
CA ASP A 148 -10.66 -12.03 -0.95
C ASP A 148 -10.72 -10.63 -1.53
N ALA A 149 -11.69 -9.81 -1.12
CA ALA A 149 -11.85 -8.49 -1.69
C ALA A 149 -12.46 -7.53 -0.66
N ILE A 150 -12.11 -6.26 -0.78
CA ILE A 150 -12.73 -5.16 -0.04
C ILE A 150 -13.36 -4.17 -1.02
N SER A 151 -14.60 -3.79 -0.79
CA SER A 151 -15.36 -2.87 -1.65
C SER A 151 -15.12 -1.41 -1.27
N ALA A 152 -15.39 -0.47 -2.21
CA ALA A 152 -15.41 0.95 -1.89
C ALA A 152 -16.40 1.27 -0.75
N GLN A 153 -17.49 0.53 -0.63
CA GLN A 153 -18.47 0.67 0.46
C GLN A 153 -17.82 0.34 1.82
N GLU A 154 -17.12 -0.76 1.93
CA GLU A 154 -16.45 -1.19 3.16
C GLU A 154 -15.26 -0.27 3.50
N ILE A 155 -14.44 0.08 2.51
CA ILE A 155 -13.36 1.06 2.63
C ILE A 155 -13.88 2.38 3.21
N ALA A 156 -15.00 2.88 2.69
CA ALA A 156 -15.63 4.12 3.16
C ALA A 156 -16.18 3.99 4.59
N ARG A 157 -16.69 2.80 4.99
CA ARG A 157 -17.15 2.50 6.36
C ARG A 157 -15.96 2.44 7.32
N ALA A 158 -14.93 1.69 6.97
CA ALA A 158 -13.71 1.56 7.77
C ALA A 158 -12.97 2.89 7.98
N GLY A 159 -13.14 3.83 7.06
CA GLY A 159 -12.49 5.13 7.21
C GLY A 159 -11.09 5.19 6.65
N SER A 160 -10.69 4.18 5.88
CA SER A 160 -9.37 4.11 5.28
C SER A 160 -9.13 5.29 4.34
N GLY A 161 -7.99 5.97 4.48
CA GLY A 161 -7.58 7.12 3.64
C GLY A 161 -6.90 6.66 2.35
N ASP A 162 -6.20 5.55 2.41
CA ASP A 162 -5.41 4.97 1.33
C ASP A 162 -5.62 3.45 1.23
N ALA A 163 -5.06 2.85 0.18
CA ALA A 163 -5.20 1.42 -0.06
C ALA A 163 -4.42 0.57 0.96
N ALA A 164 -3.36 1.07 1.60
CA ALA A 164 -2.66 0.34 2.65
C ALA A 164 -3.57 0.14 3.86
N GLN A 165 -4.21 1.21 4.34
CA GLN A 165 -5.18 1.14 5.44
C GLN A 165 -6.37 0.23 5.08
N ALA A 166 -6.86 0.27 3.84
CA ALA A 166 -7.92 -0.61 3.37
C ALA A 166 -7.50 -2.09 3.42
N MET A 167 -6.27 -2.41 3.03
CA MET A 167 -5.74 -3.77 3.05
C MET A 167 -5.60 -4.37 4.44
N ALA A 168 -5.44 -3.56 5.49
CA ALA A 168 -5.40 -4.04 6.87
C ALA A 168 -6.73 -4.72 7.31
N HIS A 169 -7.83 -4.51 6.58
CA HIS A 169 -9.12 -5.15 6.84
C HIS A 169 -9.34 -6.44 6.02
N VAL A 170 -8.47 -6.75 5.05
CA VAL A 170 -8.60 -7.94 4.21
C VAL A 170 -8.08 -9.19 4.94
N THR A 171 -8.79 -10.30 4.79
CA THR A 171 -8.44 -11.59 5.41
C THR A 171 -7.02 -12.04 5.04
N GLY A 172 -6.21 -12.36 6.06
CA GLY A 172 -4.83 -12.83 5.88
C GLY A 172 -3.88 -11.77 5.32
N ALA A 173 -4.29 -10.49 5.30
CA ALA A 173 -3.43 -9.38 4.97
C ALA A 173 -3.01 -8.60 6.23
N ALA A 174 -1.79 -8.09 6.21
CA ALA A 174 -1.25 -7.12 7.17
C ALA A 174 -0.50 -6.04 6.39
N VAL A 175 -0.22 -4.91 7.04
CA VAL A 175 0.52 -3.81 6.43
C VAL A 175 1.80 -3.57 7.21
N GLU A 176 2.91 -3.59 6.51
CA GLU A 176 4.26 -3.33 7.02
C GLU A 176 4.64 -1.89 6.74
N GLU A 177 5.29 -1.22 7.71
CA GLU A 177 5.70 0.19 7.62
C GLU A 177 4.56 1.17 7.26
N GLY A 178 3.29 0.75 7.41
CA GLY A 178 2.13 1.52 6.99
C GLY A 178 1.92 1.63 5.47
N LYS A 179 2.74 0.97 4.65
CA LYS A 179 2.80 1.14 3.18
C LYS A 179 2.71 -0.17 2.40
N TYR A 180 3.35 -1.24 2.87
CA TYR A 180 3.54 -2.47 2.10
C TYR A 180 2.65 -3.60 2.59
N VAL A 181 1.99 -4.28 1.65
CA VAL A 181 1.06 -5.37 1.99
C VAL A 181 1.79 -6.69 2.12
N VAL A 182 1.55 -7.35 3.25
CA VAL A 182 1.99 -8.70 3.60
C VAL A 182 0.78 -9.62 3.57
N ILE A 183 0.81 -10.68 2.75
CA ILE A 183 -0.31 -11.62 2.60
C ILE A 183 0.10 -12.99 3.13
N ARG A 184 -0.77 -13.58 3.99
CA ARG A 184 -0.50 -14.87 4.64
C ARG A 184 0.82 -14.87 5.43
N GLY A 185 1.18 -13.73 6.01
CA GLY A 185 2.42 -13.54 6.73
C GLY A 185 3.68 -13.60 5.87
N LEU A 186 3.55 -13.59 4.55
CA LEU A 186 4.68 -13.53 3.61
C LEU A 186 4.97 -12.09 3.25
N GLY A 187 6.19 -11.61 3.49
CA GLY A 187 6.62 -10.23 3.25
C GLY A 187 6.37 -9.73 1.83
N ASP A 188 6.59 -8.44 1.60
CA ASP A 188 6.33 -7.71 0.34
C ASP A 188 6.94 -8.39 -0.90
N ARG A 189 8.08 -9.05 -0.75
CA ARG A 189 8.75 -9.86 -1.77
C ARG A 189 7.85 -10.88 -2.45
N TYR A 190 6.91 -11.47 -1.71
CA TYR A 190 6.04 -12.53 -2.17
C TYR A 190 4.65 -12.04 -2.60
N SER A 191 4.44 -10.73 -2.56
CA SER A 191 3.22 -10.06 -3.00
C SER A 191 3.43 -9.34 -4.32
N ALA A 192 2.39 -9.28 -5.17
CA ALA A 192 2.38 -8.50 -6.40
C ALA A 192 1.24 -7.47 -6.33
N VAL A 193 1.53 -6.21 -6.66
CA VAL A 193 0.52 -5.15 -6.73
C VAL A 193 0.25 -4.81 -8.19
N GLN A 194 -1.01 -4.79 -8.56
CA GLN A 194 -1.50 -4.48 -9.89
C GLN A 194 -2.54 -3.35 -9.82
N LEU A 195 -2.61 -2.53 -10.85
CA LEU A 195 -3.68 -1.55 -11.06
C LEU A 195 -4.47 -1.97 -12.30
N ASN A 196 -5.74 -2.34 -12.12
CA ASN A 196 -6.59 -2.88 -13.20
C ASN A 196 -5.93 -4.08 -13.94
N GLY A 197 -5.18 -4.90 -13.18
CA GLY A 197 -4.45 -6.07 -13.69
C GLY A 197 -3.10 -5.79 -14.35
N VAL A 198 -2.61 -4.55 -14.35
CA VAL A 198 -1.28 -4.16 -14.84
C VAL A 198 -0.29 -4.09 -13.68
N VAL A 199 0.89 -4.67 -13.84
CA VAL A 199 1.97 -4.61 -12.83
C VAL A 199 2.57 -3.21 -12.76
N LEU A 200 2.62 -2.62 -11.58
CA LEU A 200 3.22 -1.32 -11.35
C LEU A 200 4.67 -1.45 -10.85
N PRO A 201 5.56 -0.52 -11.25
CA PRO A 201 6.92 -0.44 -10.72
C PRO A 201 6.92 0.10 -9.28
N SER A 202 7.89 -0.33 -8.46
CA SER A 202 8.10 0.22 -7.12
C SER A 202 8.87 1.53 -7.19
N ALA A 203 8.42 2.55 -6.48
CA ALA A 203 9.16 3.80 -6.33
C ALA A 203 10.22 3.73 -5.21
N ASP A 204 10.22 2.68 -4.38
CA ASP A 204 11.21 2.46 -3.33
C ASP A 204 12.29 1.48 -3.83
N PRO A 205 13.58 1.87 -3.85
CA PRO A 205 14.65 0.99 -4.31
C PRO A 205 14.77 -0.29 -3.49
N ASN A 206 14.46 -0.26 -2.19
CA ASN A 206 14.64 -1.36 -1.25
C ASN A 206 13.44 -2.30 -1.17
N LYS A 207 12.29 -1.95 -1.76
CA LYS A 207 11.05 -2.73 -1.73
C LYS A 207 10.66 -3.20 -3.13
N ARG A 208 10.13 -4.42 -3.19
CA ARG A 208 9.60 -4.96 -4.45
C ARG A 208 8.16 -4.54 -4.70
N SER A 209 7.36 -4.56 -3.65
CA SER A 209 5.96 -4.17 -3.73
C SER A 209 5.82 -2.66 -3.84
N VAL A 210 4.80 -2.22 -4.57
CA VAL A 210 4.43 -0.81 -4.64
C VAL A 210 3.87 -0.39 -3.28
N ALA A 211 4.25 0.79 -2.82
CA ALA A 211 3.71 1.38 -1.61
C ALA A 211 2.20 1.67 -1.80
N MET A 212 1.36 1.04 -1.00
CA MET A 212 -0.10 1.10 -1.14
C MET A 212 -0.70 2.42 -0.63
N ASP A 213 0.04 3.17 0.19
CA ASP A 213 -0.31 4.53 0.61
C ASP A 213 -0.36 5.52 -0.56
N LEU A 214 0.29 5.21 -1.68
CA LEU A 214 0.23 5.99 -2.92
C LEU A 214 -1.15 5.95 -3.63
N PHE A 215 -2.09 5.13 -3.17
CA PHE A 215 -3.41 4.97 -3.79
C PHE A 215 -4.51 5.48 -2.85
N PRO A 216 -4.92 6.73 -2.95
CA PRO A 216 -6.04 7.27 -2.19
C PRO A 216 -7.32 6.49 -2.46
N THR A 217 -8.06 6.16 -1.41
CA THR A 217 -9.28 5.34 -1.52
C THR A 217 -10.39 6.01 -2.32
N SER A 218 -10.34 7.33 -2.46
CA SER A 218 -11.25 8.09 -3.32
C SER A 218 -11.21 7.69 -4.79
N LEU A 219 -10.08 7.11 -5.26
CA LEU A 219 -9.87 6.66 -6.63
C LEU A 219 -10.31 5.21 -6.85
N LEU A 220 -10.60 4.46 -5.78
CA LEU A 220 -10.76 3.02 -5.80
C LEU A 220 -12.23 2.60 -5.83
N ASP A 221 -12.51 1.56 -6.61
CA ASP A 221 -13.79 0.84 -6.65
C ASP A 221 -13.77 -0.38 -5.73
N ASN A 222 -12.65 -1.11 -5.77
CA ASN A 222 -12.39 -2.28 -4.94
C ASN A 222 -10.90 -2.60 -4.93
N ILE A 223 -10.51 -3.47 -3.98
CA ILE A 223 -9.21 -4.13 -3.99
C ILE A 223 -9.46 -5.65 -3.89
N VAL A 224 -8.94 -6.41 -4.85
CA VAL A 224 -9.10 -7.87 -4.91
C VAL A 224 -7.75 -8.53 -4.65
N THR A 225 -7.68 -9.35 -3.62
CA THR A 225 -6.49 -10.15 -3.28
C THR A 225 -6.69 -11.59 -3.77
N VAL A 226 -5.95 -11.97 -4.80
CA VAL A 226 -5.99 -13.31 -5.38
C VAL A 226 -4.94 -14.18 -4.70
N LYS A 227 -5.36 -15.29 -4.11
CA LYS A 227 -4.53 -16.19 -3.28
C LYS A 227 -4.16 -17.51 -3.94
N SER A 228 -4.84 -17.93 -5.01
CA SER A 228 -4.47 -19.10 -5.80
C SER A 228 -4.11 -18.73 -7.24
N PHE A 229 -3.18 -19.47 -7.83
CA PHE A 229 -2.66 -19.18 -9.17
C PHE A 229 -3.59 -19.67 -10.28
N THR A 230 -3.77 -18.83 -11.30
CA THR A 230 -4.36 -19.19 -12.62
C THR A 230 -3.43 -18.75 -13.74
N PRO A 231 -3.36 -19.49 -14.87
CA PRO A 231 -2.37 -19.24 -15.93
C PRO A 231 -2.45 -17.87 -16.62
N ASP A 232 -3.59 -17.20 -16.56
CA ASP A 232 -3.83 -15.88 -17.12
C ASP A 232 -3.22 -14.75 -16.29
N ARG A 233 -2.65 -15.07 -15.12
CA ARG A 233 -1.96 -14.12 -14.23
C ARG A 233 -0.45 -14.31 -14.26
N PRO A 234 0.34 -13.26 -14.00
CA PRO A 234 1.80 -13.40 -13.85
C PRO A 234 2.13 -14.42 -12.75
N GLY A 235 3.16 -15.24 -12.95
CA GLY A 235 3.60 -16.24 -11.97
C GLY A 235 4.35 -15.66 -10.77
N ASN A 236 4.67 -14.39 -10.79
CA ASN A 236 5.56 -13.72 -9.85
C ASN A 236 4.82 -13.25 -8.57
N PHE A 237 4.00 -14.12 -7.97
CA PHE A 237 3.42 -13.93 -6.66
C PHE A 237 3.30 -15.28 -5.91
N THR A 238 3.40 -15.24 -4.59
CA THR A 238 3.33 -16.44 -3.76
C THR A 238 2.41 -16.26 -2.56
N GLY A 239 2.44 -15.09 -1.92
CA GLY A 239 1.51 -14.70 -0.86
C GLY A 239 0.13 -14.44 -1.45
N GLY A 240 0.08 -13.51 -2.39
CA GLY A 240 -1.11 -13.11 -3.13
C GLY A 240 -0.80 -12.02 -4.16
N ALA A 241 -1.69 -11.87 -5.14
CA ALA A 241 -1.69 -10.73 -6.05
C ALA A 241 -2.82 -9.76 -5.64
N VAL A 242 -2.46 -8.52 -5.34
CA VAL A 242 -3.38 -7.44 -5.00
C VAL A 242 -3.69 -6.66 -6.26
N ASP A 243 -4.92 -6.70 -6.72
CA ASP A 243 -5.39 -5.95 -7.88
C ASP A 243 -6.26 -4.79 -7.42
N ILE A 244 -5.77 -3.58 -7.60
CA ILE A 244 -6.44 -2.34 -7.27
C ILE A 244 -7.35 -1.99 -8.44
N GLY A 245 -8.67 -2.08 -8.24
CA GLY A 245 -9.68 -1.67 -9.20
C GLY A 245 -9.98 -0.18 -9.05
N THR A 246 -9.78 0.59 -10.12
CA THR A 246 -10.16 2.00 -10.14
C THR A 246 -11.64 2.16 -10.40
N LYS A 247 -12.22 3.27 -9.90
CA LYS A 247 -13.63 3.60 -10.11
C LYS A 247 -13.98 3.61 -11.59
N ALA A 248 -15.13 3.00 -11.89
CA ALA A 248 -15.77 3.12 -13.16
C ALA A 248 -16.50 4.47 -13.29
N PHE A 249 -16.75 4.91 -14.52
CA PHE A 249 -17.55 6.11 -14.74
C PHE A 249 -19.02 5.88 -14.34
N PRO A 250 -19.68 6.89 -13.76
CA PRO A 250 -21.10 6.80 -13.40
C PRO A 250 -22.01 6.99 -14.63
N ASP A 251 -23.23 6.44 -14.56
CA ASP A 251 -24.24 6.60 -15.61
C ASP A 251 -24.83 8.00 -15.65
N HIS A 252 -24.70 8.75 -14.54
CA HIS A 252 -25.22 10.12 -14.39
C HIS A 252 -24.10 11.08 -13.97
N LEU A 253 -24.38 12.38 -14.12
CA LEU A 253 -23.45 13.40 -13.64
C LEU A 253 -23.21 13.21 -12.13
N THR A 254 -21.97 13.08 -11.73
CA THR A 254 -21.58 13.03 -10.31
C THR A 254 -20.50 14.06 -10.02
N LEU A 255 -20.67 14.76 -8.90
CA LEU A 255 -19.67 15.65 -8.35
C LEU A 255 -19.47 15.27 -6.88
N SER A 256 -18.23 15.00 -6.49
CA SER A 256 -17.85 14.70 -5.10
C SER A 256 -16.76 15.65 -4.65
N LEU A 257 -16.96 16.28 -3.50
CA LEU A 257 -16.00 17.13 -2.83
C LEU A 257 -15.83 16.61 -1.40
N SER A 258 -14.60 16.55 -0.89
CA SER A 258 -14.35 16.19 0.49
C SER A 258 -13.20 17.02 1.05
N ALA A 259 -13.35 17.46 2.29
CA ALA A 259 -12.31 18.10 3.08
C ALA A 259 -12.21 17.42 4.45
N SER A 260 -10.99 17.20 4.93
CA SER A 260 -10.73 16.58 6.21
C SER A 260 -9.59 17.28 6.97
N THR A 261 -9.65 17.20 8.29
CA THR A 261 -8.57 17.64 9.17
C THR A 261 -8.33 16.59 10.23
N THR A 262 -7.07 16.37 10.61
CA THR A 262 -6.68 15.37 11.62
C THR A 262 -5.81 16.02 12.68
N TYR A 263 -6.17 15.76 13.92
CA TYR A 263 -5.47 16.16 15.14
C TYR A 263 -4.72 14.95 15.71
N ASN A 264 -3.40 15.09 15.94
CA ASN A 264 -2.58 14.13 16.67
C ASN A 264 -1.90 14.85 17.85
N PRO A 265 -2.16 14.48 19.12
CA PRO A 265 -1.61 15.15 20.30
C PRO A 265 -0.07 15.17 20.35
N GLN A 266 0.61 14.25 19.66
CA GLN A 266 2.07 14.22 19.62
C GLN A 266 2.67 15.27 18.69
N VAL A 267 1.87 15.84 17.78
CA VAL A 267 2.32 16.78 16.74
C VAL A 267 1.52 18.07 16.74
N SER A 268 0.18 17.94 16.64
CA SER A 268 -0.69 19.08 16.34
C SER A 268 -0.66 20.12 17.46
N PHE A 269 -0.20 21.33 17.13
CA PHE A 269 -0.03 22.46 18.06
C PHE A 269 1.01 22.22 19.17
N LYS A 270 1.82 21.15 19.06
CA LYS A 270 2.90 20.89 19.98
C LYS A 270 4.14 21.68 19.54
N ASP A 271 4.76 22.40 20.49
CA ASP A 271 6.06 23.01 20.28
C ASP A 271 7.18 21.98 20.40
N GLY A 272 8.32 22.25 19.77
CA GLY A 272 9.46 21.35 19.81
C GLY A 272 9.43 20.20 18.80
N VAL A 273 8.51 20.17 17.86
CA VAL A 273 8.49 19.20 16.75
C VAL A 273 9.68 19.49 15.82
N LEU A 274 10.47 18.46 15.53
CA LEU A 274 11.64 18.60 14.66
C LEU A 274 11.24 19.02 13.24
N GLY A 275 12.09 19.80 12.61
CA GLY A 275 11.98 20.23 11.22
C GLY A 275 13.24 20.97 10.78
N TYR A 276 13.30 21.44 9.55
CA TYR A 276 14.36 22.31 9.05
C TYR A 276 13.82 23.25 7.99
N ALA A 277 14.60 24.27 7.63
CA ALA A 277 14.23 25.20 6.56
C ALA A 277 14.34 24.47 5.21
N GLY A 278 13.20 24.29 4.56
CA GLY A 278 13.07 23.64 3.26
C GLY A 278 12.73 24.60 2.13
N GLY A 279 12.19 24.05 1.03
CA GLY A 279 11.76 24.80 -0.15
C GLY A 279 10.38 25.44 0.02
N LYS A 280 10.04 26.38 -0.88
CA LYS A 280 8.75 27.08 -0.88
C LYS A 280 7.60 26.18 -1.28
N TRP A 281 7.87 25.07 -2.01
CA TRP A 281 6.87 24.16 -2.54
C TRP A 281 6.77 22.84 -1.74
N ASP A 282 7.39 22.77 -0.57
CA ASP A 282 7.31 21.63 0.33
C ASP A 282 5.86 21.27 0.70
N TRP A 283 4.95 22.25 0.71
CA TRP A 283 3.53 21.99 0.92
C TRP A 283 2.86 21.19 -0.22
N LEU A 284 3.45 21.20 -1.43
CA LEU A 284 3.08 20.31 -2.55
C LEU A 284 3.93 19.03 -2.56
N GLY A 285 4.90 18.91 -1.66
CA GLY A 285 5.82 17.79 -1.63
C GLY A 285 6.82 17.78 -2.78
N VAL A 286 7.12 18.94 -3.36
CA VAL A 286 8.02 19.09 -4.51
C VAL A 286 9.20 19.97 -4.11
N ASP A 287 10.42 19.52 -4.39
CA ASP A 287 11.60 20.38 -4.23
C ASP A 287 11.60 21.49 -5.29
N ASP A 288 11.80 22.72 -4.86
CA ASP A 288 11.88 23.91 -5.74
C ASP A 288 13.30 24.21 -6.24
N GLY A 289 14.21 23.25 -6.10
CA GLY A 289 15.62 23.37 -6.40
C GLY A 289 16.49 23.77 -5.20
N THR A 290 15.88 24.05 -4.05
CA THR A 290 16.62 24.41 -2.80
C THR A 290 17.51 23.25 -2.33
N ARG A 291 17.09 22.00 -2.57
CA ARG A 291 17.83 20.78 -2.22
C ARG A 291 18.53 20.15 -3.41
N GLU A 292 18.42 20.71 -4.61
CA GLU A 292 19.13 20.17 -5.77
C GLU A 292 20.65 20.28 -5.60
N LEU A 293 21.38 19.38 -6.29
CA LEU A 293 22.83 19.52 -6.41
C LEU A 293 23.16 20.89 -7.02
N PRO A 294 23.97 21.73 -6.34
CA PRO A 294 24.31 23.07 -6.83
C PRO A 294 24.82 23.08 -8.27
N ALA A 295 24.42 24.11 -9.06
CA ALA A 295 24.80 24.22 -10.47
C ALA A 295 26.31 24.21 -10.70
N THR A 296 27.08 24.78 -9.75
CA THR A 296 28.54 24.75 -9.76
C THR A 296 29.10 23.32 -9.72
N LEU A 297 28.43 22.40 -9.03
CA LEU A 297 28.85 20.99 -8.91
C LEU A 297 28.24 20.10 -10.02
N LYS A 298 27.17 20.55 -10.69
CA LYS A 298 26.64 19.87 -11.90
C LYS A 298 27.60 19.98 -13.09
N THR A 299 28.36 21.06 -13.17
CA THR A 299 29.24 21.40 -14.31
C THR A 299 30.71 21.05 -14.07
N VAL A 300 31.14 20.89 -12.81
CA VAL A 300 32.53 20.51 -12.47
C VAL A 300 32.66 19.00 -12.56
N GLN A 301 33.59 18.53 -13.38
CA GLN A 301 33.83 17.08 -13.51
C GLN A 301 34.40 16.46 -12.23
N GLN A 302 35.17 17.24 -11.46
CA GLN A 302 35.75 16.77 -10.20
C GLN A 302 35.96 17.95 -9.24
N VAL A 303 35.57 17.80 -7.98
CA VAL A 303 35.89 18.75 -6.90
C VAL A 303 37.40 18.74 -6.71
N PRO A 304 38.10 19.91 -6.65
CA PRO A 304 39.53 19.95 -6.42
C PRO A 304 39.95 19.25 -5.11
N ASP A 305 41.07 18.54 -5.15
CA ASP A 305 41.67 17.95 -3.96
C ASP A 305 42.22 19.03 -3.02
N ILE A 306 42.04 18.86 -1.72
CA ILE A 306 42.48 19.82 -0.70
C ILE A 306 44.00 19.99 -0.73
N GLY A 307 44.78 18.90 -0.94
CA GLY A 307 46.24 18.93 -0.99
C GLY A 307 46.76 19.87 -2.08
N ALA A 308 46.18 19.78 -3.29
CA ALA A 308 46.51 20.69 -4.39
C ALA A 308 46.02 22.11 -4.11
N SER A 309 44.90 22.27 -3.43
CA SER A 309 44.30 23.56 -3.09
C SER A 309 45.10 24.37 -2.05
N TYR A 310 45.97 23.74 -1.28
CA TYR A 310 46.84 24.46 -0.32
C TYR A 310 47.85 25.37 -0.99
N THR A 311 48.27 25.11 -2.24
CA THR A 311 49.31 25.84 -2.95
C THR A 311 48.86 26.47 -4.27
N ASP A 312 47.78 26.00 -4.88
CA ASP A 312 47.23 26.55 -6.11
C ASP A 312 45.96 27.37 -5.83
N LEU A 313 46.09 28.71 -6.00
CA LEU A 313 45.01 29.65 -5.75
C LEU A 313 43.78 29.41 -6.67
N THR A 314 43.98 28.90 -7.89
CA THR A 314 42.88 28.60 -8.80
C THR A 314 42.04 27.43 -8.27
N GLN A 315 42.71 26.36 -7.87
CA GLN A 315 42.07 25.19 -7.22
C GLN A 315 41.45 25.60 -5.87
N ALA A 316 42.16 26.39 -5.06
CA ALA A 316 41.61 26.91 -3.80
C ALA A 316 40.30 27.65 -3.97
N ARG A 317 40.22 28.57 -4.96
CA ARG A 317 38.99 29.31 -5.27
C ARG A 317 37.88 28.43 -5.87
N GLN A 318 38.23 27.37 -6.59
CA GLN A 318 37.24 26.41 -7.10
C GLN A 318 36.69 25.58 -5.95
N LEU A 319 37.53 25.10 -5.03
CA LEU A 319 37.13 24.38 -3.82
C LEU A 319 36.30 25.26 -2.88
N ASP A 320 36.65 26.53 -2.71
CA ASP A 320 35.85 27.50 -1.95
C ASP A 320 34.44 27.66 -2.51
N ARG A 321 34.32 27.85 -3.83
CA ARG A 321 33.01 27.94 -4.49
C ARG A 321 32.21 26.67 -4.37
N ALA A 322 32.85 25.51 -4.50
CA ALA A 322 32.17 24.21 -4.33
C ALA A 322 31.67 24.04 -2.89
N SER A 323 32.50 24.38 -1.90
CA SER A 323 32.18 24.22 -0.47
C SER A 323 31.06 25.17 -0.02
N LYS A 324 31.03 26.40 -0.49
CA LYS A 324 30.03 27.44 -0.20
C LYS A 324 28.74 27.29 -1.02
N ALA A 325 28.72 26.36 -1.99
CA ALA A 325 27.56 26.18 -2.84
C ALA A 325 26.38 25.49 -2.14
N PHE A 326 26.64 24.73 -1.07
CA PHE A 326 25.61 24.07 -0.29
C PHE A 326 24.99 24.97 0.78
N THR A 327 23.71 24.68 1.12
CA THR A 327 23.09 25.34 2.27
C THR A 327 23.80 24.94 3.57
N PRO A 328 23.94 25.85 4.57
CA PRO A 328 24.65 25.56 5.82
C PRO A 328 23.86 24.67 6.79
N VAL A 329 22.62 24.29 6.45
CA VAL A 329 21.74 23.51 7.34
C VAL A 329 22.16 22.05 7.35
N MET A 330 22.68 21.56 8.51
CA MET A 330 23.08 20.17 8.70
C MET A 330 22.41 19.52 9.93
N ALA A 331 21.60 20.30 10.66
CA ALA A 331 20.90 19.84 11.87
C ALA A 331 19.43 20.27 11.82
N PRO A 332 18.53 19.49 12.46
CA PRO A 332 17.13 19.90 12.60
C PRO A 332 17.00 21.12 13.52
N SER A 333 15.95 21.88 13.30
CA SER A 333 15.42 22.90 14.19
C SER A 333 14.06 22.47 14.75
N THR A 334 13.53 23.21 15.70
CA THR A 334 12.21 22.95 16.26
C THR A 334 11.17 23.90 15.72
N ARG A 335 9.94 23.40 15.55
CA ARG A 335 8.79 24.20 15.13
C ARG A 335 7.51 23.75 15.84
N THR A 336 6.46 24.55 15.79
CA THR A 336 5.13 24.13 16.21
C THR A 336 4.51 23.23 15.12
N GLY A 337 4.06 22.02 15.52
CA GLY A 337 3.49 21.06 14.61
C GLY A 337 2.12 21.50 14.04
N PRO A 338 1.87 21.41 12.74
CA PRO A 338 0.58 21.73 12.13
C PRO A 338 -0.43 20.60 12.26
N LEU A 339 -1.69 20.88 11.86
CA LEU A 339 -2.72 19.86 11.63
C LEU A 339 -2.48 19.14 10.30
N SER A 340 -2.80 17.84 10.24
CA SER A 340 -2.91 17.13 8.98
C SER A 340 -4.21 17.51 8.25
N GLN A 341 -4.18 17.56 6.92
CA GLN A 341 -5.29 17.99 6.07
C GLN A 341 -5.44 17.09 4.85
N GLY A 342 -6.67 16.96 4.34
CA GLY A 342 -6.94 16.20 3.13
C GLY A 342 -8.09 16.78 2.33
N TYR A 343 -7.96 16.78 1.01
CA TYR A 343 -8.95 17.31 0.06
C TYR A 343 -9.14 16.32 -1.09
N THR A 344 -10.37 16.13 -1.54
CA THR A 344 -10.69 15.29 -2.69
C THR A 344 -11.72 15.97 -3.57
N LEU A 345 -11.49 15.93 -4.88
CA LEU A 345 -12.40 16.37 -5.93
C LEU A 345 -12.64 15.18 -6.86
N GLY A 346 -13.89 14.86 -7.15
CA GLY A 346 -14.27 13.84 -8.12
C GLY A 346 -15.35 14.34 -9.04
N PHE A 347 -15.21 14.09 -10.34
CA PHE A 347 -16.16 14.46 -11.35
C PHE A 347 -16.32 13.32 -12.35
N GLY A 348 -17.55 12.91 -12.66
CA GLY A 348 -17.81 11.84 -13.59
C GLY A 348 -19.14 12.00 -14.31
N HIS A 349 -19.20 11.53 -15.54
CA HIS A 349 -20.41 11.57 -16.36
C HIS A 349 -20.34 10.60 -17.52
N GLN A 350 -21.49 10.29 -18.07
CA GLN A 350 -21.63 9.60 -19.34
C GLN A 350 -22.26 10.51 -20.39
N LEU A 351 -21.58 10.68 -21.51
CA LEU A 351 -22.00 11.48 -22.65
C LEU A 351 -22.33 10.58 -23.84
N GLN A 352 -23.18 11.07 -24.75
CA GLN A 352 -23.39 10.45 -26.05
C GLN A 352 -22.47 11.14 -27.08
N VAL A 353 -21.47 10.41 -27.57
CA VAL A 353 -20.53 10.88 -28.60
C VAL A 353 -20.73 10.05 -29.85
N LEU A 354 -21.03 10.66 -30.99
CA LEU A 354 -21.36 9.96 -32.25
C LEU A 354 -22.45 8.90 -32.09
N GLY A 355 -23.49 9.19 -31.26
CA GLY A 355 -24.60 8.28 -30.97
C GLY A 355 -24.23 7.07 -30.10
N ARG A 356 -23.03 7.09 -29.43
CA ARG A 356 -22.55 6.01 -28.59
C ARG A 356 -22.10 6.53 -27.22
N PRO A 357 -22.19 5.72 -26.16
CA PRO A 357 -21.83 6.15 -24.82
C PRO A 357 -20.31 6.28 -24.67
N LEU A 358 -19.88 7.46 -24.24
CA LEU A 358 -18.55 7.76 -23.71
C LEU A 358 -18.71 8.08 -22.23
N GLY A 359 -18.22 7.19 -21.39
CA GLY A 359 -18.15 7.43 -19.96
C GLY A 359 -16.77 7.91 -19.56
N PHE A 360 -16.72 8.89 -18.65
CA PHE A 360 -15.46 9.35 -18.08
C PHE A 360 -15.58 9.66 -16.59
N LEU A 361 -14.46 9.54 -15.90
CA LEU A 361 -14.27 9.92 -14.51
C LEU A 361 -12.94 10.63 -14.38
N SER A 362 -12.95 11.76 -13.69
CA SER A 362 -11.74 12.45 -13.22
C SER A 362 -11.79 12.58 -11.71
N SER A 363 -10.70 12.32 -11.04
CA SER A 363 -10.59 12.52 -9.60
C SER A 363 -9.20 13.06 -9.26
N PHE A 364 -9.16 13.96 -8.29
CA PHE A 364 -7.94 14.52 -7.74
C PHE A 364 -8.01 14.45 -6.21
N THR A 365 -6.90 14.15 -5.57
CA THR A 365 -6.77 14.14 -4.12
C THR A 365 -5.48 14.79 -3.71
N TYR A 366 -5.49 15.43 -2.54
CA TYR A 366 -4.34 15.99 -1.86
C TYR A 366 -4.46 15.67 -0.37
N SER A 367 -3.36 15.23 0.26
CA SER A 367 -3.24 15.15 1.70
C SER A 367 -1.88 15.63 2.18
N SER A 368 -1.87 16.20 3.38
CA SER A 368 -0.65 16.56 4.10
C SER A 368 -0.77 16.00 5.51
N ASP A 369 0.08 15.03 5.83
CA ASP A 369 0.07 14.31 7.09
C ASP A 369 1.32 14.61 7.91
N GLN A 370 1.16 14.69 9.23
CA GLN A 370 2.23 15.04 10.16
C GLN A 370 2.33 13.96 11.24
N SER A 371 3.53 13.46 11.46
CA SER A 371 3.83 12.52 12.54
C SER A 371 5.11 12.89 13.28
N SER A 372 5.17 12.62 14.57
CA SER A 372 6.37 12.86 15.37
C SER A 372 6.38 11.98 16.61
N TYR A 373 7.57 11.64 17.06
CA TYR A 373 7.83 11.10 18.39
C TYR A 373 9.16 11.65 18.93
N ASP A 374 9.28 11.77 20.24
CA ASP A 374 10.44 12.32 20.94
C ASP A 374 11.04 11.38 22.00
N GLN A 375 10.40 10.23 22.24
CA GLN A 375 10.78 9.23 23.23
C GLN A 375 11.02 7.85 22.61
N GLY A 376 11.44 7.83 21.33
CA GLY A 376 11.88 6.63 20.68
C GLY A 376 13.20 6.12 21.27
N ARG A 377 13.46 4.85 21.11
CA ARG A 377 14.73 4.21 21.48
C ARG A 377 15.22 3.38 20.31
N THR A 378 16.53 3.45 20.04
CA THR A 378 17.21 2.62 19.04
C THR A 378 18.47 2.05 19.67
N ALA A 379 18.67 0.73 19.60
CA ALA A 379 19.79 0.06 20.21
C ALA A 379 20.25 -1.15 19.37
N ARG A 380 21.53 -1.45 19.42
CA ARG A 380 22.09 -2.69 18.87
C ARG A 380 22.78 -3.47 19.96
N TRP A 381 22.51 -4.80 19.94
CA TRP A 381 23.00 -5.72 20.97
C TRP A 381 23.82 -6.83 20.34
N LYS A 382 24.85 -7.30 21.05
CA LYS A 382 25.70 -8.41 20.61
C LYS A 382 26.01 -9.40 21.72
N LEU A 383 26.47 -10.58 21.31
CA LEU A 383 27.03 -11.59 22.18
C LEU A 383 28.55 -11.34 22.37
N THR A 384 29.00 -11.44 23.59
CA THR A 384 30.46 -11.35 23.89
C THR A 384 31.14 -12.70 23.86
N ASN A 385 30.38 -13.77 24.00
CA ASN A 385 30.87 -15.16 24.00
C ASN A 385 29.70 -16.11 23.63
N ARG A 386 29.94 -17.41 23.74
CA ARG A 386 28.92 -18.44 23.57
C ARG A 386 27.71 -18.25 24.51
N VAL A 387 26.52 -18.58 24.02
CA VAL A 387 25.25 -18.42 24.76
C VAL A 387 25.27 -19.13 26.13
N ASP A 388 25.97 -20.25 26.26
CA ASP A 388 26.06 -20.99 27.53
C ASP A 388 27.01 -20.33 28.56
N ARG A 389 27.80 -19.34 28.14
CA ARG A 389 28.82 -18.66 28.98
C ARG A 389 28.46 -17.21 29.32
N VAL A 390 27.42 -16.62 28.76
CA VAL A 390 27.03 -15.23 29.01
C VAL A 390 25.60 -15.17 29.48
N ASP A 391 25.30 -14.30 30.42
CA ASP A 391 23.95 -14.15 30.99
C ASP A 391 23.13 -13.03 30.36
N ASN A 392 23.78 -12.05 29.75
CA ASN A 392 23.18 -10.90 29.12
C ASN A 392 23.87 -10.58 27.79
N LEU A 393 23.14 -9.88 26.92
CA LEU A 393 23.72 -9.18 25.78
C LEU A 393 24.38 -7.89 26.27
N ILE A 394 25.41 -7.43 25.56
CA ILE A 394 25.96 -6.09 25.71
C ILE A 394 25.52 -5.22 24.53
N ASP A 395 25.43 -3.92 24.74
CA ASP A 395 25.07 -2.97 23.71
C ASP A 395 26.28 -2.52 22.89
N ASP A 396 26.10 -2.41 21.59
CA ASP A 396 26.99 -1.67 20.69
C ASP A 396 26.69 -0.18 20.78
N TYR A 397 25.39 0.15 20.87
CA TYR A 397 24.88 1.48 21.16
C TYR A 397 23.48 1.43 21.76
N GLN A 398 23.14 2.45 22.54
CA GLN A 398 21.77 2.76 22.99
C GLN A 398 21.49 4.25 22.81
N LEU A 399 20.57 4.57 21.90
CA LEU A 399 20.25 5.93 21.52
C LEU A 399 18.79 6.25 21.83
N GLN A 400 18.56 7.41 22.40
CA GLN A 400 17.24 8.06 22.38
C GLN A 400 17.03 8.59 20.97
N ASP A 401 15.81 8.40 20.44
CA ASP A 401 15.46 8.69 19.06
C ASP A 401 14.26 9.65 19.03
N SER A 402 14.46 10.81 18.44
CA SER A 402 13.42 11.80 18.16
C SER A 402 13.27 11.95 16.65
N ARG A 403 12.05 11.80 16.14
CA ARG A 403 11.78 11.84 14.71
C ARG A 403 10.49 12.59 14.42
N SER A 404 10.50 13.40 13.39
CA SER A 404 9.32 14.01 12.78
C SER A 404 9.29 13.71 11.29
N ASN A 405 8.10 13.54 10.74
CA ASN A 405 7.87 13.38 9.31
C ASN A 405 6.69 14.24 8.87
N ALA A 406 6.89 15.06 7.85
CA ALA A 406 5.84 15.77 7.13
C ALA A 406 5.66 15.09 5.76
N SER A 407 4.56 14.37 5.60
CA SER A 407 4.23 13.66 4.36
C SER A 407 3.22 14.46 3.54
N VAL A 408 3.44 14.54 2.24
CA VAL A 408 2.49 15.09 1.28
C VAL A 408 2.18 14.03 0.24
N LEU A 409 0.91 13.84 -0.08
CA LEU A 409 0.45 12.96 -1.13
C LEU A 409 -0.58 13.70 -1.98
N TRP A 410 -0.39 13.73 -3.29
CA TRP A 410 -1.45 14.12 -4.21
C TRP A 410 -1.48 13.18 -5.42
N GLY A 411 -2.68 13.02 -5.98
CA GLY A 411 -2.84 12.11 -7.09
C GLY A 411 -4.03 12.45 -7.97
N GLY A 412 -3.88 12.15 -9.25
CA GLY A 412 -4.90 12.31 -10.27
C GLY A 412 -5.21 10.98 -10.96
N LEU A 413 -6.49 10.73 -11.19
CA LEU A 413 -7.00 9.63 -12.00
C LEU A 413 -7.93 10.18 -13.08
N LEU A 414 -7.70 9.76 -14.32
CA LEU A 414 -8.60 9.98 -15.43
C LEU A 414 -8.91 8.63 -16.07
N THR A 415 -10.19 8.26 -16.15
CA THR A 415 -10.65 7.11 -16.90
C THR A 415 -11.64 7.52 -17.96
N ALA A 416 -11.53 6.95 -19.16
CA ALA A 416 -12.48 7.16 -20.24
C ALA A 416 -12.73 5.81 -20.92
N ASN A 417 -14.01 5.49 -21.15
CA ASN A 417 -14.39 4.26 -21.84
C ASN A 417 -15.38 4.61 -22.95
N TYR A 418 -15.07 4.20 -24.15
CA TYR A 418 -15.88 4.43 -25.33
C TYR A 418 -16.33 3.11 -25.93
N ARG A 419 -17.64 2.96 -26.10
CA ARG A 419 -18.26 1.82 -26.76
C ARG A 419 -18.60 2.19 -28.19
N PHE A 420 -17.73 1.85 -29.15
CA PHE A 420 -17.92 2.21 -30.55
C PHE A 420 -18.85 1.25 -31.33
N ARG A 421 -19.05 0.04 -30.80
CA ARG A 421 -20.10 -0.92 -31.25
C ARG A 421 -20.68 -1.64 -30.03
N ASN A 422 -21.80 -2.35 -30.21
CA ASN A 422 -22.48 -3.01 -29.09
C ASN A 422 -21.59 -3.96 -28.29
N ASN A 423 -20.61 -4.60 -28.99
CA ASN A 423 -19.73 -5.62 -28.42
C ASN A 423 -18.25 -5.24 -28.49
N HIS A 424 -17.92 -3.95 -28.71
CA HIS A 424 -16.55 -3.46 -28.82
C HIS A 424 -16.35 -2.22 -27.97
N GLN A 425 -15.41 -2.27 -27.06
CA GLN A 425 -15.13 -1.22 -26.11
C GLN A 425 -13.64 -0.97 -26.02
N VAL A 426 -13.26 0.29 -25.96
CA VAL A 426 -11.89 0.74 -25.67
C VAL A 426 -11.91 1.60 -24.43
N GLY A 427 -10.99 1.35 -23.50
CA GLY A 427 -10.80 2.11 -22.28
C GLY A 427 -9.40 2.72 -22.22
N LEU A 428 -9.34 3.94 -21.71
CA LEU A 428 -8.14 4.66 -21.35
C LEU A 428 -8.14 4.89 -19.85
N THR A 429 -7.03 4.60 -19.17
CA THR A 429 -6.82 4.98 -17.77
C THR A 429 -5.48 5.67 -17.66
N TRP A 430 -5.49 6.87 -17.11
CA TRP A 430 -4.28 7.62 -16.75
C TRP A 430 -4.29 7.90 -15.27
N MET A 431 -3.17 7.64 -14.61
CA MET A 431 -2.94 7.89 -13.20
C MET A 431 -1.58 8.56 -13.01
N ASP A 432 -1.54 9.56 -12.17
CA ASP A 432 -0.31 10.23 -11.73
C ASP A 432 -0.41 10.50 -10.24
N ASN A 433 0.41 9.84 -9.45
CA ASN A 433 0.47 10.00 -8.00
C ASN A 433 1.87 10.44 -7.60
N HIS A 434 1.91 11.47 -6.76
CA HIS A 434 3.12 12.04 -6.20
C HIS A 434 3.05 12.01 -4.67
N SER A 435 4.13 11.62 -4.03
CA SER A 435 4.27 11.69 -2.58
C SER A 435 5.65 12.21 -2.19
N SER A 436 5.72 12.86 -1.05
CA SER A 436 6.98 13.19 -0.41
C SER A 436 6.95 12.89 1.07
N ASP A 437 8.11 12.58 1.63
CA ASP A 437 8.36 12.53 3.07
C ASP A 437 9.49 13.51 3.39
N ASP A 438 9.29 14.40 4.36
CA ASP A 438 10.29 15.31 4.90
C ASP A 438 10.59 14.91 6.34
N VAL A 439 11.66 14.13 6.52
CA VAL A 439 12.07 13.53 7.78
C VAL A 439 13.18 14.34 8.41
N SER A 440 12.95 14.73 9.67
CA SER A 440 13.97 15.26 10.56
C SER A 440 14.15 14.31 11.73
N ARG A 441 15.36 13.83 11.98
CA ARG A 441 15.67 12.86 13.03
C ARG A 441 16.87 13.29 13.84
N TYR A 442 16.83 13.07 15.14
CA TYR A 442 17.91 13.32 16.07
C TYR A 442 18.03 12.15 17.04
N LEU A 443 19.21 11.56 17.10
CA LEU A 443 19.53 10.44 17.98
C LEU A 443 20.73 10.82 18.84
N TYR A 444 20.68 10.47 20.14
CA TYR A 444 21.82 10.67 21.04
C TYR A 444 21.85 9.59 22.13
N GLY A 445 23.05 9.29 22.62
CA GLY A 445 23.22 8.32 23.71
C GLY A 445 24.61 7.68 23.74
N SER A 446 24.68 6.47 24.28
CA SER A 446 25.94 5.72 24.41
C SER A 446 26.28 4.96 23.13
N PHE A 447 27.57 4.90 22.80
CA PHE A 447 28.12 4.13 21.67
C PHE A 447 29.41 3.38 22.11
N PRO A 448 29.32 2.45 23.09
CA PRO A 448 30.46 1.85 23.76
C PRO A 448 31.29 0.94 22.83
N ARG A 449 30.79 0.58 21.65
CA ARG A 449 31.59 -0.14 20.65
C ARG A 449 32.82 0.67 20.18
N ASP A 450 32.65 1.96 19.96
CA ASP A 450 33.63 2.80 19.27
C ASP A 450 34.03 4.05 20.08
N LEU A 451 33.31 4.38 21.15
CA LEU A 451 33.56 5.54 22.01
C LEU A 451 33.78 5.14 23.45
N GLU A 452 34.45 6.02 24.20
CA GLU A 452 34.62 5.86 25.64
C GLU A 452 33.27 5.90 26.37
N GLU A 453 33.14 5.25 27.53
CA GLU A 453 31.90 5.12 28.29
C GLU A 453 31.29 6.47 28.70
N GLN A 454 32.13 7.51 28.89
CA GLN A 454 31.67 8.86 29.24
C GLN A 454 31.28 9.70 28.01
N ALA A 455 31.57 9.25 26.80
CA ALA A 455 31.25 9.98 25.59
C ALA A 455 29.79 9.79 25.18
N THR A 456 29.11 10.89 24.91
CA THR A 456 27.78 10.89 24.32
C THR A 456 27.90 11.03 22.81
N TYR A 457 27.33 10.07 22.09
CA TYR A 457 27.22 10.08 20.64
C TYR A 457 25.97 10.85 20.21
N GLU A 458 26.06 11.64 19.16
CA GLU A 458 24.96 12.36 18.54
C GLU A 458 24.96 12.17 17.03
N THR A 459 23.79 11.93 16.44
CA THR A 459 23.65 11.92 14.99
C THR A 459 22.33 12.55 14.54
N ARG A 460 22.36 13.27 13.44
CA ARG A 460 21.28 14.04 12.88
C ARG A 460 21.06 13.63 11.43
N VAL A 461 19.79 13.46 11.05
CA VAL A 461 19.39 13.09 9.70
C VAL A 461 18.34 14.08 9.21
N LEU A 462 18.60 14.68 8.05
CA LEU A 462 17.63 15.49 7.31
C LEU A 462 17.40 14.79 5.97
N HIS A 463 16.19 14.27 5.77
CA HIS A 463 15.89 13.44 4.62
C HIS A 463 14.58 13.86 3.95
N PHE A 464 14.69 14.54 2.83
CA PHE A 464 13.57 14.80 1.94
C PHE A 464 13.58 13.77 0.82
N VAL A 465 12.45 13.15 0.55
CA VAL A 465 12.31 12.17 -0.52
C VAL A 465 11.01 12.40 -1.29
N GLU A 466 11.13 12.54 -2.60
CA GLU A 466 10.00 12.60 -3.53
C GLU A 466 9.83 11.26 -4.22
N ARG A 467 8.56 10.82 -4.37
CA ARG A 467 8.20 9.62 -5.14
C ARG A 467 7.07 9.94 -6.09
N ARG A 468 7.16 9.45 -7.30
CA ARG A 468 6.12 9.61 -8.32
C ARG A 468 5.85 8.28 -9.00
N ILE A 469 4.58 7.93 -9.14
CA ILE A 469 4.14 6.78 -9.93
C ILE A 469 3.16 7.28 -10.98
N GLN A 470 3.47 6.98 -12.25
CA GLN A 470 2.62 7.27 -13.40
C GLN A 470 2.22 5.98 -14.10
N SER A 471 0.99 5.91 -14.59
CA SER A 471 0.52 4.79 -15.40
C SER A 471 -0.44 5.27 -16.47
N LEU A 472 -0.16 4.89 -17.71
CA LEU A 472 -1.05 5.08 -18.85
C LEU A 472 -1.43 3.70 -19.37
N GLN A 473 -2.72 3.38 -19.38
CA GLN A 473 -3.24 2.08 -19.77
C GLN A 473 -4.29 2.24 -20.86
N LEU A 474 -4.13 1.45 -21.92
CA LEU A 474 -5.15 1.22 -22.94
C LEU A 474 -5.65 -0.20 -22.82
N ASN A 475 -6.94 -0.40 -22.84
CA ASN A 475 -7.54 -1.72 -22.82
C ASN A 475 -8.69 -1.82 -23.82
N GLY A 476 -8.89 -3.03 -24.34
CA GLY A 476 -10.01 -3.33 -25.24
C GLY A 476 -10.68 -4.63 -24.88
N LYS A 477 -11.99 -4.66 -25.15
CA LYS A 477 -12.81 -5.86 -25.07
C LYS A 477 -13.61 -5.95 -26.37
N ASP A 478 -13.34 -7.00 -27.13
CA ASP A 478 -13.86 -7.21 -28.47
C ASP A 478 -14.52 -8.57 -28.57
N GLN A 479 -15.81 -8.61 -28.78
CA GLN A 479 -16.54 -9.84 -29.12
C GLN A 479 -16.41 -10.06 -30.63
N LEU A 480 -15.43 -10.87 -31.04
CA LEU A 480 -15.16 -11.14 -32.46
C LEU A 480 -16.24 -12.01 -33.11
N SER A 481 -16.86 -12.91 -32.31
CA SER A 481 -18.03 -13.70 -32.70
C SER A 481 -18.79 -14.09 -31.43
N PRO A 482 -20.02 -14.64 -31.48
CA PRO A 482 -20.79 -15.04 -30.31
C PRO A 482 -20.03 -15.96 -29.35
N LYS A 483 -19.05 -16.72 -29.84
CA LYS A 483 -18.24 -17.66 -29.04
C LYS A 483 -16.79 -17.26 -28.90
N LEU A 484 -16.33 -16.14 -29.47
CA LEU A 484 -14.94 -15.74 -29.47
C LEU A 484 -14.77 -14.31 -28.97
N ARG A 485 -14.06 -14.12 -27.85
CA ARG A 485 -13.77 -12.82 -27.23
C ARG A 485 -12.29 -12.58 -27.20
N LEU A 486 -11.86 -11.40 -27.64
CA LEU A 486 -10.52 -10.87 -27.48
C LEU A 486 -10.52 -9.82 -26.37
N GLN A 487 -9.59 -9.92 -25.43
CA GLN A 487 -9.29 -8.88 -24.45
C GLN A 487 -7.82 -8.53 -24.59
N TRP A 488 -7.52 -7.25 -24.67
CA TRP A 488 -6.14 -6.80 -24.77
C TRP A 488 -5.91 -5.60 -23.88
N ARG A 489 -4.69 -5.42 -23.46
CA ARG A 489 -4.23 -4.26 -22.74
C ARG A 489 -2.78 -3.95 -23.09
N ALA A 490 -2.48 -2.66 -23.15
CA ALA A 490 -1.15 -2.10 -23.28
C ALA A 490 -0.96 -1.05 -22.21
N SER A 491 0.19 -1.03 -21.56
CA SER A 491 0.47 -0.06 -20.52
C SER A 491 1.90 0.42 -20.56
N LEU A 492 2.05 1.69 -20.21
CA LEU A 492 3.32 2.33 -19.88
C LEU A 492 3.21 2.83 -18.46
N SER A 493 4.09 2.37 -17.57
CA SER A 493 4.10 2.79 -16.18
C SER A 493 5.53 3.17 -15.81
N GLY A 494 5.68 4.26 -15.04
CA GLY A 494 6.98 4.71 -14.56
C GLY A 494 6.92 5.02 -13.07
N SER A 495 8.00 4.75 -12.37
CA SER A 495 8.22 5.25 -11.03
C SER A 495 9.53 6.00 -10.93
N ARG A 496 9.55 7.03 -10.10
CA ARG A 496 10.73 7.84 -9.79
C ARG A 496 10.82 8.02 -8.29
N GLN A 497 12.05 8.01 -7.78
CA GLN A 497 12.36 8.50 -6.45
C GLN A 497 13.55 9.43 -6.55
N ASP A 498 13.40 10.63 -6.02
CA ASP A 498 14.47 11.60 -5.87
C ASP A 498 14.70 11.86 -4.38
N GLU A 499 15.94 11.70 -3.92
CA GLU A 499 16.40 12.06 -2.57
C GLU A 499 17.40 13.22 -2.72
N PRO A 500 16.91 14.43 -2.89
CA PRO A 500 17.78 15.58 -3.02
C PRO A 500 18.33 15.96 -1.64
N ASP A 501 19.65 15.92 -1.52
CA ASP A 501 20.38 16.43 -0.35
C ASP A 501 20.00 15.73 1.00
N LEU A 502 20.00 14.40 1.00
CA LEU A 502 19.97 13.63 2.26
C LEU A 502 21.24 13.92 3.06
N ARG A 503 21.10 14.39 4.30
CA ARG A 503 22.20 14.88 5.14
C ARG A 503 22.37 14.04 6.39
N TYR A 504 23.61 13.64 6.66
CA TYR A 504 24.03 13.03 7.92
C TYR A 504 25.07 13.91 8.58
N PHE A 505 24.85 14.20 9.86
CA PHE A 505 25.84 14.89 10.70
C PHE A 505 25.96 14.19 12.03
N THR A 506 27.15 13.67 12.32
CA THR A 506 27.47 12.87 13.49
C THR A 506 28.65 13.47 14.22
N ASP A 507 28.55 13.59 15.53
CA ASP A 507 29.56 14.02 16.47
C ASP A 507 29.41 13.28 17.79
N ASN A 508 30.35 13.53 18.68
CA ASN A 508 30.29 13.11 20.07
C ASN A 508 30.81 14.19 20.98
N PHE A 509 30.40 14.17 22.24
CA PHE A 509 30.93 15.01 23.27
C PHE A 509 31.21 14.26 24.56
N THR A 510 32.20 14.74 25.33
CA THR A 510 32.52 14.23 26.66
C THR A 510 32.49 15.39 27.65
N ILE A 511 31.81 15.17 28.77
CA ILE A 511 31.77 16.16 29.85
C ILE A 511 32.84 15.78 30.89
N TRP A 512 33.75 16.71 31.12
CA TRP A 512 34.83 16.56 32.10
C TRP A 512 34.61 17.51 33.26
N GLU A 513 34.92 17.05 34.46
CA GLU A 513 35.00 17.90 35.63
C GLU A 513 36.45 18.23 35.91
N ARG A 514 36.83 19.49 35.78
CA ARG A 514 38.19 19.96 36.08
C ARG A 514 38.10 21.08 37.10
N GLY A 515 38.57 20.78 38.35
CA GLY A 515 38.63 21.81 39.42
C GLY A 515 37.25 22.34 39.85
N GLY A 516 36.20 21.52 39.79
CA GLY A 516 34.81 21.89 40.10
C GLY A 516 34.07 22.64 38.98
N VAL A 517 34.67 22.76 37.78
CA VAL A 517 34.03 23.31 36.61
C VAL A 517 33.77 22.20 35.61
N LEU A 518 32.53 22.09 35.14
CA LEU A 518 32.18 21.18 34.05
C LEU A 518 32.60 21.83 32.74
N ASP A 519 33.42 21.13 31.96
CA ASP A 519 33.83 21.50 30.61
C ASP A 519 33.34 20.41 29.62
N THR A 520 32.96 20.82 28.42
CA THR A 520 32.45 19.90 27.39
C THR A 520 33.38 19.91 26.19
N LEU A 521 33.93 18.77 25.88
CA LEU A 521 34.77 18.57 24.70
C LEU A 521 33.96 17.92 23.60
N TYR A 522 33.73 18.65 22.51
CA TYR A 522 33.08 18.17 21.31
C TYR A 522 34.11 17.66 20.29
N SER A 523 33.73 16.60 19.56
CA SER A 523 34.59 15.97 18.57
C SER A 523 33.81 15.40 17.39
N ILE A 524 34.34 15.54 16.19
CA ILE A 524 33.89 14.84 14.98
C ILE A 524 34.99 13.81 14.67
N GLN A 525 34.75 12.54 15.08
CA GLN A 525 35.74 11.47 14.96
C GLN A 525 35.63 10.75 13.62
N THR A 526 36.21 11.33 12.57
CA THR A 526 36.09 10.79 11.20
C THR A 526 36.79 9.43 11.01
N ALA A 527 37.62 9.00 11.94
CA ALA A 527 38.18 7.66 11.96
C ALA A 527 37.17 6.57 12.41
N ILE A 528 36.12 6.96 13.12
CA ILE A 528 35.12 6.04 13.69
C ILE A 528 33.85 6.03 12.86
N TYR A 529 33.39 7.21 12.45
CA TYR A 529 32.15 7.37 11.64
C TYR A 529 32.37 8.36 10.49
N PRO A 530 31.55 8.30 9.42
CA PRO A 530 31.72 9.20 8.28
C PRO A 530 31.67 10.67 8.69
N SER A 531 32.49 11.48 8.06
CA SER A 531 32.37 12.95 8.12
C SER A 531 30.96 13.41 7.80
N PRO A 532 30.55 14.63 8.19
CA PRO A 532 29.26 15.16 7.78
C PRO A 532 29.08 15.03 6.26
N THR A 533 27.99 14.40 5.83
CA THR A 533 27.87 13.93 4.44
C THR A 533 26.51 14.29 3.86
N ARG A 534 26.49 14.59 2.56
CA ARG A 534 25.30 14.84 1.74
C ARG A 534 25.21 13.83 0.61
N TYR A 535 24.03 13.28 0.42
CA TYR A 535 23.71 12.31 -0.63
C TYR A 535 22.68 12.87 -1.58
N PHE A 536 22.88 12.65 -2.86
CA PHE A 536 21.97 12.99 -3.95
C PHE A 536 21.67 11.70 -4.71
N ARG A 537 20.47 11.16 -4.50
CA ARG A 537 20.06 9.87 -5.06
C ARG A 537 18.90 10.03 -6.01
N LYS A 538 18.94 9.29 -7.11
CA LYS A 538 17.85 9.23 -8.09
C LYS A 538 17.60 7.79 -8.50
N LEU A 539 16.34 7.41 -8.47
CA LEU A 539 15.85 6.15 -9.03
C LEU A 539 14.84 6.46 -10.13
N ARG A 540 14.97 5.75 -11.24
CA ARG A 540 13.98 5.70 -12.30
C ARG A 540 13.73 4.26 -12.69
N GLU A 541 12.46 3.85 -12.71
CA GLU A 541 12.05 2.56 -13.24
C GLU A 541 10.90 2.76 -14.23
N ASP A 542 11.03 2.20 -15.44
CA ASP A 542 10.00 2.25 -16.46
C ASP A 542 9.59 0.83 -16.87
N ASN A 543 8.27 0.58 -16.91
CA ASN A 543 7.63 -0.65 -17.32
C ASN A 543 6.82 -0.43 -18.59
N GLY A 544 7.02 -1.33 -19.57
CA GLY A 544 6.13 -1.47 -20.74
C GLY A 544 5.53 -2.85 -20.76
N GLU A 545 4.19 -2.96 -20.71
CA GLU A 545 3.49 -4.24 -20.71
C GLU A 545 2.45 -4.29 -21.84
N VAL A 546 2.41 -5.42 -22.55
CA VAL A 546 1.35 -5.74 -23.51
C VAL A 546 0.84 -7.14 -23.21
N GLN A 547 -0.48 -7.28 -23.11
CA GLN A 547 -1.16 -8.56 -22.89
C GLN A 547 -2.32 -8.69 -23.87
N ALA A 548 -2.49 -9.89 -24.41
CA ALA A 548 -3.63 -10.27 -25.23
C ALA A 548 -4.16 -11.63 -24.78
N ASP A 549 -5.46 -11.71 -24.59
CA ASP A 549 -6.20 -12.88 -24.11
C ASP A 549 -7.32 -13.22 -25.10
N LEU A 550 -7.30 -14.38 -25.70
CA LEU A 550 -8.34 -14.91 -26.57
C LEU A 550 -9.13 -15.97 -25.82
N SER A 551 -10.43 -15.77 -25.67
CA SER A 551 -11.33 -16.71 -25.00
C SER A 551 -12.36 -17.25 -25.96
N ARG A 552 -12.50 -18.57 -26.01
CA ARG A 552 -13.50 -19.28 -26.83
C ARG A 552 -14.44 -20.09 -25.97
N THR A 553 -15.72 -19.86 -26.14
CA THR A 553 -16.76 -20.68 -25.55
C THR A 553 -16.90 -21.98 -26.34
N LEU A 554 -16.87 -23.11 -25.65
CA LEU A 554 -16.93 -24.46 -26.20
C LEU A 554 -18.14 -25.19 -25.60
N ALA A 555 -19.03 -25.75 -26.43
CA ALA A 555 -20.03 -26.66 -25.93
C ALA A 555 -19.39 -27.97 -25.50
N LEU A 556 -19.59 -28.38 -24.25
CA LEU A 556 -19.06 -29.63 -23.69
C LEU A 556 -20.04 -30.78 -23.90
N TRP A 557 -19.54 -32.01 -23.72
CA TRP A 557 -20.31 -33.27 -23.83
C TRP A 557 -21.51 -33.35 -22.89
N ASN A 558 -21.55 -32.56 -21.85
CA ASN A 558 -22.62 -32.51 -20.85
C ASN A 558 -23.68 -31.42 -21.15
N GLY A 559 -23.66 -30.82 -22.35
CA GLY A 559 -24.57 -29.77 -22.78
C GLY A 559 -24.33 -28.40 -22.13
N ARG A 560 -23.17 -28.20 -21.47
CA ARG A 560 -22.77 -26.94 -20.84
C ARG A 560 -21.68 -26.26 -21.64
N ASP A 561 -21.60 -24.95 -21.47
CA ASP A 561 -20.55 -24.16 -22.09
C ASP A 561 -19.32 -24.08 -21.17
N GLY A 562 -18.19 -24.56 -21.66
CA GLY A 562 -16.87 -24.34 -21.11
C GLY A 562 -16.18 -23.19 -21.81
N THR A 563 -15.07 -22.72 -21.24
CA THR A 563 -14.25 -21.67 -21.83
C THR A 563 -12.82 -22.14 -21.98
N LEU A 564 -12.27 -22.04 -23.17
CA LEU A 564 -10.84 -22.18 -23.45
C LEU A 564 -10.27 -20.78 -23.61
N LYS A 565 -9.21 -20.46 -22.81
CA LYS A 565 -8.53 -19.17 -22.84
C LYS A 565 -7.06 -19.39 -23.16
N ALA A 566 -6.54 -18.67 -24.14
CA ALA A 566 -5.13 -18.62 -24.49
C ALA A 566 -4.67 -17.18 -24.51
N GLY A 567 -3.44 -16.91 -24.09
CA GLY A 567 -2.93 -15.56 -24.14
C GLY A 567 -1.43 -15.46 -24.08
N ALA A 568 -0.95 -14.26 -24.34
CA ALA A 568 0.45 -13.88 -24.28
C ALA A 568 0.61 -12.58 -23.50
N ASN A 569 1.74 -12.45 -22.81
CA ASN A 569 2.11 -11.27 -22.06
C ASN A 569 3.60 -10.98 -22.29
N LEU A 570 3.92 -9.72 -22.55
CA LEU A 570 5.26 -9.19 -22.75
C LEU A 570 5.45 -8.06 -21.73
N LEU A 571 6.44 -8.19 -20.85
CA LEU A 571 6.82 -7.16 -19.89
C LEU A 571 8.30 -6.82 -20.06
N ARG A 572 8.59 -5.53 -20.23
CA ARG A 572 9.93 -4.98 -20.19
C ARG A 572 10.03 -3.99 -19.03
N THR A 573 11.02 -4.16 -18.18
CA THR A 573 11.37 -3.24 -17.10
C THR A 573 12.78 -2.75 -17.27
N THR A 574 12.99 -1.46 -17.11
CA THR A 574 14.31 -0.83 -17.03
C THR A 574 14.41 -0.02 -15.75
N ARG A 575 15.52 -0.11 -15.04
CA ARG A 575 15.81 0.67 -13.85
C ARG A 575 17.17 1.31 -13.96
N GLU A 576 17.25 2.57 -13.54
CA GLU A 576 18.47 3.33 -13.38
C GLU A 576 18.51 3.87 -11.94
N PHE A 577 19.65 3.68 -11.27
CA PHE A 577 19.89 4.24 -9.95
C PHE A 577 21.24 4.94 -9.93
N SER A 578 21.27 6.18 -9.44
CA SER A 578 22.47 6.98 -9.31
C SER A 578 22.56 7.63 -7.93
N GLU A 579 23.78 7.67 -7.38
CA GLU A 579 24.12 8.32 -6.13
C GLU A 579 25.37 9.17 -6.30
N ARG A 580 25.33 10.41 -5.81
CA ARG A 580 26.53 11.26 -5.61
C ARG A 580 26.63 11.59 -4.13
N ARG A 581 27.86 11.56 -3.59
CA ARG A 581 28.15 11.80 -2.19
C ARG A 581 29.20 12.88 -2.03
N TYR A 582 28.94 13.80 -1.09
CA TYR A 582 29.84 14.88 -0.73
C TYR A 582 30.04 14.87 0.78
N ALA A 583 31.28 14.69 1.23
CA ALA A 583 31.66 14.77 2.63
C ALA A 583 32.38 16.09 2.95
N TYR A 584 32.26 16.56 4.18
CA TYR A 584 32.98 17.72 4.67
C TYR A 584 34.27 17.29 5.35
N GLY A 585 35.39 17.71 4.78
CA GLY A 585 36.68 17.74 5.47
C GLY A 585 36.79 18.99 6.35
N GLN A 586 37.70 18.94 7.36
CA GLN A 586 37.95 20.02 8.27
C GLN A 586 39.44 20.40 8.18
N ASP A 587 39.71 21.70 8.09
CA ASP A 587 41.06 22.28 8.24
C ASP A 587 40.93 23.52 9.13
N ASN A 588 41.84 23.68 10.09
CA ASN A 588 41.88 24.88 10.96
C ASN A 588 40.54 25.30 11.62
N ILE A 589 39.65 24.40 11.90
CA ILE A 589 38.38 24.66 12.56
C ILE A 589 38.06 23.59 13.59
N LEU A 590 37.56 24.03 14.74
CA LEU A 590 37.11 23.15 15.81
C LEU A 590 35.58 23.22 15.91
N TYR A 591 34.96 22.06 16.17
CA TYR A 591 33.57 21.94 16.46
C TYR A 591 33.31 22.20 17.94
N ASP A 592 32.38 23.10 18.25
CA ASP A 592 32.05 23.58 19.58
C ASP A 592 30.67 23.11 20.08
N GLY A 593 30.07 22.12 19.41
CA GLY A 593 28.71 21.63 19.70
C GLY A 593 27.59 22.39 18.95
N ASN A 594 27.90 23.51 18.30
CA ASN A 594 26.92 24.28 17.54
C ASN A 594 27.02 24.02 16.03
N ALA A 595 26.18 23.16 15.51
CA ALA A 595 26.17 22.79 14.10
C ALA A 595 25.91 24.01 13.18
N ALA A 596 25.05 24.93 13.57
CA ALA A 596 24.75 26.13 12.75
C ALA A 596 25.95 27.06 12.66
N ALA A 597 26.63 27.31 13.77
CA ALA A 597 27.87 28.09 13.83
C ALA A 597 29.05 27.41 13.12
N PHE A 598 29.09 26.06 13.13
CA PHE A 598 30.15 25.31 12.49
C PHE A 598 30.08 25.35 10.95
N PHE A 599 28.89 25.35 10.38
CA PHE A 599 28.67 25.43 8.92
C PHE A 599 28.34 26.85 8.43
N GLU A 600 28.50 27.89 9.25
CA GLU A 600 28.29 29.27 8.78
C GLU A 600 29.25 29.63 7.63
N PRO A 601 28.85 30.50 6.67
CA PRO A 601 29.65 30.79 5.47
C PRO A 601 31.08 31.28 5.74
N ALA A 602 31.32 31.91 6.90
CA ALA A 602 32.65 32.39 7.29
C ALA A 602 33.61 31.26 7.67
N LYS A 603 33.07 30.09 8.08
CA LYS A 603 33.84 28.91 8.47
C LYS A 603 33.87 27.83 7.39
N VAL A 604 33.33 28.09 6.21
CA VAL A 604 33.28 27.16 5.07
C VAL A 604 34.13 27.70 3.93
N GLY A 605 34.89 26.81 3.29
CA GLY A 605 35.75 27.13 2.15
C GLY A 605 37.05 27.81 2.58
N LEU A 606 37.57 28.69 1.71
CA LEU A 606 38.86 29.40 1.88
C LEU A 606 38.72 30.48 2.95
N THR A 607 39.51 30.43 4.00
CA THR A 607 39.47 31.35 5.14
C THR A 607 40.69 32.30 5.19
N ASP A 608 41.84 31.85 4.68
CA ASP A 608 43.05 32.70 4.62
C ASP A 608 43.90 32.40 3.37
N THR A 609 44.38 33.49 2.72
CA THR A 609 45.23 33.43 1.52
C THR A 609 46.55 34.14 1.71
N THR A 610 46.85 34.61 2.94
CA THR A 610 48.02 35.45 3.18
C THR A 610 49.29 34.63 3.47
N GLY A 611 49.12 33.34 3.86
CA GLY A 611 50.24 32.45 4.18
C GLY A 611 50.88 31.77 2.97
N PHE A 612 51.96 31.03 3.21
CA PHE A 612 52.59 30.14 2.21
C PHE A 612 51.63 29.00 1.77
N LEU A 613 50.83 28.51 2.70
CA LEU A 613 49.72 27.59 2.44
C LEU A 613 48.39 28.28 2.70
N TYR A 614 47.45 28.18 1.75
CA TYR A 614 46.10 28.67 1.92
C TYR A 614 45.38 27.85 3.02
N ARG A 615 44.53 28.51 3.79
CA ARG A 615 43.79 27.90 4.90
C ARG A 615 42.31 27.77 4.54
N PHE A 616 41.78 26.62 4.95
CA PHE A 616 40.35 26.31 4.79
C PHE A 616 39.69 26.13 6.15
N GLY A 617 38.42 26.39 6.23
CA GLY A 617 37.52 25.91 7.26
C GLY A 617 36.98 24.52 6.90
N ASN A 618 35.66 24.36 6.94
CA ASN A 618 35.01 23.19 6.37
C ASN A 618 35.08 23.23 4.84
N PHE A 619 35.53 22.17 4.20
CA PHE A 619 35.59 22.07 2.75
C PHE A 619 34.94 20.78 2.28
N VAL A 620 34.35 20.80 1.06
CA VAL A 620 33.65 19.66 0.50
C VAL A 620 34.59 18.78 -0.33
N GLN A 621 34.40 17.48 -0.21
CA GLN A 621 35.06 16.45 -1.03
C GLN A 621 34.01 15.57 -1.68
N GLU A 622 34.17 15.24 -2.95
CA GLU A 622 33.34 14.24 -3.58
C GLU A 622 33.85 12.83 -3.22
N VAL A 623 32.98 12.06 -2.54
CA VAL A 623 33.26 10.69 -2.09
C VAL A 623 32.32 9.69 -2.73
N SER A 624 31.85 10.02 -3.92
CA SER A 624 30.96 9.18 -4.72
C SER A 624 31.63 7.84 -5.05
N ASP A 625 30.86 6.74 -4.91
CA ASP A 625 31.34 5.40 -5.21
C ASP A 625 30.64 4.91 -6.50
N PRO A 626 31.39 4.66 -7.59
CA PRO A 626 30.81 4.13 -8.83
C PRO A 626 30.06 2.81 -8.63
N SER A 627 30.44 2.01 -7.62
CA SER A 627 29.76 0.76 -7.32
C SER A 627 28.31 0.96 -6.86
N SER A 628 27.99 2.11 -6.28
CA SER A 628 26.65 2.48 -5.84
C SER A 628 25.69 2.76 -7.01
N ASN A 629 26.22 3.09 -8.19
CA ASN A 629 25.42 3.40 -9.38
C ASN A 629 25.18 2.13 -10.21
N TYR A 630 23.92 1.87 -10.61
CA TYR A 630 23.62 0.68 -11.40
C TYR A 630 22.46 0.86 -12.36
N ASP A 631 22.50 0.08 -13.43
CA ASP A 631 21.46 -0.10 -14.41
C ASP A 631 20.89 -1.52 -14.34
N GLY A 632 19.58 -1.63 -14.41
CA GLY A 632 18.84 -2.89 -14.42
C GLY A 632 17.96 -3.02 -15.67
N THR A 633 17.95 -4.20 -16.28
CA THR A 633 17.02 -4.53 -17.35
C THR A 633 16.40 -5.89 -17.11
N GLN A 634 15.08 -6.00 -17.32
CA GLN A 634 14.35 -7.26 -17.24
C GLN A 634 13.38 -7.38 -18.40
N HIS A 635 13.38 -8.56 -19.02
CA HIS A 635 12.41 -8.94 -20.04
C HIS A 635 11.72 -10.23 -19.62
N ILE A 636 10.39 -10.23 -19.61
CA ILE A 636 9.56 -11.41 -19.35
C ILE A 636 8.66 -11.64 -20.56
N TRP A 637 8.78 -12.80 -21.16
CA TRP A 637 7.87 -13.30 -22.20
C TRP A 637 7.07 -14.45 -21.62
N ALA A 638 5.78 -14.38 -21.73
CA ALA A 638 4.89 -15.40 -21.22
C ALA A 638 3.81 -15.78 -22.22
N GLY A 639 3.51 -17.07 -22.29
CA GLY A 639 2.37 -17.61 -23.00
C GLY A 639 1.63 -18.59 -22.10
N TYR A 640 0.30 -18.68 -22.25
CA TYR A 640 -0.49 -19.61 -21.45
C TYR A 640 -1.67 -20.19 -22.20
N LEU A 641 -2.13 -21.34 -21.71
CA LEU A 641 -3.38 -21.99 -22.09
C LEU A 641 -4.13 -22.38 -20.81
N MET A 642 -5.43 -22.09 -20.77
CA MET A 642 -6.29 -22.35 -19.61
C MET A 642 -7.67 -22.82 -20.09
N GLY A 643 -8.18 -23.88 -19.47
CA GLY A 643 -9.55 -24.37 -19.62
C GLY A 643 -10.35 -24.10 -18.37
N ASP A 644 -11.58 -23.62 -18.54
CA ASP A 644 -12.59 -23.48 -17.48
C ASP A 644 -13.78 -24.34 -17.88
N LEU A 645 -13.89 -25.49 -17.24
CA LEU A 645 -14.70 -26.61 -17.68
C LEU A 645 -15.71 -27.01 -16.60
N PRO A 646 -17.01 -26.68 -16.75
CA PRO A 646 -18.07 -27.21 -15.89
C PRO A 646 -18.32 -28.69 -16.20
N LEU A 647 -17.61 -29.57 -15.49
CA LEU A 647 -17.67 -31.03 -15.68
C LEU A 647 -19.05 -31.62 -15.32
N SER A 648 -19.75 -31.02 -14.35
CA SER A 648 -21.11 -31.36 -13.96
C SER A 648 -21.86 -30.14 -13.46
N ARG A 649 -23.10 -30.33 -13.01
CA ARG A 649 -23.89 -29.23 -12.37
C ARG A 649 -23.21 -28.67 -11.13
N ARG A 650 -22.39 -29.46 -10.43
CA ARG A 650 -21.78 -29.09 -9.15
C ARG A 650 -20.27 -29.01 -9.23
N LEU A 651 -19.63 -29.56 -10.26
CA LEU A 651 -18.18 -29.65 -10.37
C LEU A 651 -17.67 -28.85 -11.56
N ARG A 652 -16.80 -27.85 -11.26
CA ARG A 652 -16.10 -27.02 -12.23
C ARG A 652 -14.60 -27.19 -12.07
N LEU A 653 -13.91 -27.47 -13.16
CA LEU A 653 -12.45 -27.62 -13.25
C LEU A 653 -11.87 -26.45 -14.00
N ILE A 654 -10.93 -25.73 -13.39
CA ILE A 654 -10.13 -24.68 -14.04
C ILE A 654 -8.69 -25.17 -14.03
N THR A 655 -8.12 -25.40 -15.20
CA THR A 655 -6.77 -25.96 -15.31
C THR A 655 -6.02 -25.38 -16.48
N GLY A 656 -4.70 -25.44 -16.44
CA GLY A 656 -3.84 -24.98 -17.52
C GLY A 656 -2.40 -24.82 -17.08
N ALA A 657 -1.61 -24.20 -17.96
CA ALA A 657 -0.22 -23.92 -17.69
C ALA A 657 0.20 -22.60 -18.34
N ARG A 658 1.16 -21.95 -17.70
CA ARG A 658 1.85 -20.75 -18.17
C ARG A 658 3.34 -21.03 -18.30
N LEU A 659 3.95 -20.64 -19.38
CA LEU A 659 5.40 -20.66 -19.60
C LEU A 659 5.91 -19.22 -19.50
N GLU A 660 6.85 -18.96 -18.60
CA GLU A 660 7.54 -17.68 -18.49
C GLU A 660 9.03 -17.81 -18.80
N THR A 661 9.54 -16.96 -19.68
CA THR A 661 10.97 -16.81 -19.94
C THR A 661 11.40 -15.47 -19.39
N THR A 662 12.39 -15.49 -18.49
CA THR A 662 12.94 -14.29 -17.86
C THR A 662 14.39 -14.09 -18.28
N ARG A 663 14.72 -12.87 -18.69
CA ARG A 663 16.09 -12.39 -18.85
C ARG A 663 16.24 -11.12 -18.02
N MET A 664 17.13 -11.15 -17.02
CA MET A 664 17.41 -10.02 -16.15
C MET A 664 18.91 -9.79 -16.05
N ARG A 665 19.32 -8.53 -16.07
CA ARG A 665 20.71 -8.09 -15.90
C ARG A 665 20.74 -6.86 -15.01
N VAL A 666 21.68 -6.85 -14.06
CA VAL A 666 22.00 -5.70 -13.21
C VAL A 666 23.50 -5.41 -13.37
N GLN A 667 23.83 -4.22 -13.80
CA GLN A 667 25.19 -3.78 -14.10
C GLN A 667 25.53 -2.57 -13.24
N SER A 668 26.58 -2.66 -12.42
CA SER A 668 27.15 -1.49 -11.75
C SER A 668 27.94 -0.63 -12.74
N GLN A 669 28.07 0.67 -12.47
CA GLN A 669 28.98 1.56 -13.20
C GLN A 669 30.45 1.25 -12.88
N ASP A 670 30.74 0.60 -11.77
CA ASP A 670 32.05 -0.02 -11.54
C ASP A 670 32.20 -1.25 -12.44
N THR A 671 32.97 -1.07 -13.51
CA THR A 671 33.20 -2.11 -14.54
C THR A 671 34.03 -3.29 -14.04
N THR A 672 34.69 -3.18 -12.89
CA THR A 672 35.43 -4.29 -12.27
C THR A 672 34.48 -5.32 -11.65
N LEU A 673 33.24 -4.90 -11.35
CA LEU A 673 32.21 -5.76 -10.79
C LEU A 673 31.46 -6.51 -11.89
N ALA A 674 31.46 -7.83 -11.82
CA ALA A 674 30.69 -8.65 -12.74
C ALA A 674 29.16 -8.41 -12.55
N PRO A 675 28.38 -8.33 -13.65
CA PRO A 675 26.94 -8.11 -13.58
C PRO A 675 26.21 -9.27 -12.92
N GLY A 676 25.15 -8.93 -12.16
CA GLY A 676 24.13 -9.88 -11.74
C GLY A 676 23.28 -10.32 -12.94
N ARG A 677 23.03 -11.61 -13.10
CA ARG A 677 22.24 -12.18 -14.22
C ARG A 677 21.26 -13.24 -13.75
N LEU A 678 20.04 -13.19 -14.28
CA LEU A 678 19.03 -14.23 -14.09
C LEU A 678 18.40 -14.57 -15.44
N ASN A 679 18.69 -15.78 -15.96
CA ASN A 679 18.10 -16.31 -17.19
C ASN A 679 17.38 -17.61 -16.88
N THR A 680 16.05 -17.61 -16.95
CA THR A 680 15.24 -18.78 -16.58
C THR A 680 14.09 -19.02 -17.54
N LYS A 681 13.66 -20.29 -17.61
CA LYS A 681 12.42 -20.72 -18.25
C LYS A 681 11.62 -21.51 -17.23
N ASP A 682 10.41 -21.08 -16.95
CA ASP A 682 9.59 -21.60 -15.87
C ASP A 682 8.22 -22.04 -16.39
N LEU A 683 7.92 -23.32 -16.30
CA LEU A 683 6.60 -23.87 -16.54
C LEU A 683 5.81 -23.82 -15.24
N LEU A 684 4.66 -23.16 -15.25
CA LEU A 684 3.80 -22.88 -14.11
C LEU A 684 2.43 -23.53 -14.33
N PRO A 685 2.25 -24.81 -13.95
CA PRO A 685 0.95 -25.48 -14.01
C PRO A 685 0.01 -24.97 -12.92
N SER A 686 -1.30 -25.07 -13.19
CA SER A 686 -2.38 -24.72 -12.28
C SER A 686 -3.55 -25.66 -12.42
N LEU A 687 -4.13 -26.02 -11.29
CA LEU A 687 -5.34 -26.81 -11.16
C LEU A 687 -6.21 -26.21 -10.06
N ASN A 688 -7.43 -25.79 -10.41
CA ASN A 688 -8.42 -25.31 -9.44
C ASN A 688 -9.71 -26.08 -9.64
N LEU A 689 -10.22 -26.68 -8.58
CA LEU A 689 -11.47 -27.41 -8.54
C LEU A 689 -12.46 -26.62 -7.68
N VAL A 690 -13.68 -26.46 -8.19
CA VAL A 690 -14.79 -25.85 -7.45
C VAL A 690 -15.93 -26.87 -7.42
N TYR A 691 -16.24 -27.36 -6.23
CA TYR A 691 -17.38 -28.23 -6.00
C TYR A 691 -18.48 -27.45 -5.27
N GLN A 692 -19.60 -27.25 -5.92
CA GLN A 692 -20.79 -26.62 -5.38
C GLN A 692 -21.55 -27.63 -4.52
N VAL A 693 -21.36 -27.56 -3.20
CA VAL A 693 -22.03 -28.45 -2.24
C VAL A 693 -23.55 -28.19 -2.22
N THR A 694 -23.91 -26.90 -2.12
CA THR A 694 -25.25 -26.36 -2.29
C THR A 694 -25.18 -25.09 -3.15
N GLU A 695 -26.28 -24.45 -3.46
CA GLU A 695 -26.29 -23.19 -4.22
C GLU A 695 -25.50 -22.08 -3.55
N ASN A 696 -25.43 -22.11 -2.22
CA ASN A 696 -24.76 -21.09 -1.41
C ASN A 696 -23.45 -21.59 -0.77
N MET A 697 -23.00 -22.82 -1.07
CA MET A 697 -21.80 -23.42 -0.48
C MET A 697 -20.88 -24.00 -1.54
N ASN A 698 -19.60 -23.59 -1.49
CA ASN A 698 -18.55 -24.15 -2.32
C ASN A 698 -17.45 -24.81 -1.48
N LEU A 699 -16.92 -25.90 -2.01
CA LEU A 699 -15.65 -26.49 -1.61
C LEU A 699 -14.66 -26.28 -2.76
N ARG A 700 -13.53 -25.65 -2.49
CA ARG A 700 -12.49 -25.37 -3.49
C ARG A 700 -11.20 -26.05 -3.12
N ALA A 701 -10.55 -26.68 -4.09
CA ALA A 701 -9.20 -27.19 -3.95
C ALA A 701 -8.34 -26.60 -5.07
N SER A 702 -7.14 -26.15 -4.74
CA SER A 702 -6.23 -25.64 -5.75
C SER A 702 -4.80 -26.13 -5.58
N TYR A 703 -4.13 -26.29 -6.71
CA TYR A 703 -2.70 -26.49 -6.82
C TYR A 703 -2.16 -25.50 -7.85
N GLY A 704 -1.04 -24.89 -7.55
CA GLY A 704 -0.35 -24.02 -8.50
C GLY A 704 1.14 -23.90 -8.19
N ARG A 705 1.95 -23.82 -9.26
CA ARG A 705 3.35 -23.48 -9.14
C ARG A 705 3.54 -22.00 -9.43
N THR A 706 4.20 -21.28 -8.54
CA THR A 706 4.52 -19.86 -8.66
C THR A 706 6.00 -19.63 -8.43
N LEU A 707 6.44 -18.39 -8.58
CA LEU A 707 7.83 -18.01 -8.36
C LEU A 707 7.94 -16.62 -7.72
N ALA A 708 9.13 -16.31 -7.18
CA ALA A 708 9.53 -14.95 -6.82
C ALA A 708 10.94 -14.69 -7.35
N ARG A 709 11.09 -13.61 -8.12
CA ARG A 709 12.38 -13.19 -8.68
C ARG A 709 13.07 -12.25 -7.70
N PRO A 710 14.41 -12.22 -7.65
CA PRO A 710 15.13 -11.14 -7.00
C PRO A 710 14.80 -9.81 -7.68
N THR A 711 14.89 -8.71 -6.95
CA THR A 711 14.79 -7.35 -7.48
C THR A 711 16.13 -6.86 -8.01
N PHE A 712 16.15 -5.76 -8.74
CA PHE A 712 17.38 -5.12 -9.17
C PHE A 712 18.26 -4.71 -7.99
N ARG A 713 17.65 -4.12 -6.94
CA ARG A 713 18.35 -3.70 -5.71
C ARG A 713 19.02 -4.85 -4.98
N GLU A 714 18.34 -5.98 -4.88
CA GLU A 714 18.89 -7.16 -4.21
C GLU A 714 20.09 -7.75 -4.92
N MET A 715 20.21 -7.55 -6.23
CA MET A 715 21.35 -7.99 -7.03
C MET A 715 22.43 -6.91 -7.24
N ALA A 716 22.13 -5.64 -6.93
CA ALA A 716 23.07 -4.54 -7.09
C ALA A 716 24.07 -4.48 -5.93
N PRO A 717 25.34 -4.15 -6.16
CA PRO A 717 26.37 -4.01 -5.10
C PRO A 717 26.24 -2.73 -4.28
N TYR A 718 25.07 -2.09 -4.30
CA TYR A 718 24.78 -0.84 -3.61
C TYR A 718 24.60 -1.05 -2.10
N ALA A 719 25.24 -0.21 -1.29
CA ALA A 719 25.14 -0.20 0.17
C ALA A 719 24.31 0.98 0.67
N SER A 720 23.38 0.75 1.62
CA SER A 720 22.53 1.81 2.21
C SER A 720 22.29 1.56 3.69
N PHE A 721 22.03 2.65 4.45
CA PHE A 721 21.70 2.65 5.88
C PHE A 721 20.74 3.82 6.18
N ASP A 722 20.03 3.77 7.31
CA ASP A 722 19.06 4.79 7.69
C ASP A 722 19.65 5.93 8.53
N PHE A 723 20.71 5.64 9.31
CA PHE A 723 21.50 6.63 10.04
C PHE A 723 22.91 6.09 10.25
N VAL A 724 23.83 6.96 10.60
CA VAL A 724 25.22 6.56 10.86
C VAL A 724 25.29 5.64 12.08
N GLY A 725 25.87 4.44 11.91
CA GLY A 725 25.93 3.40 12.94
C GLY A 725 24.83 2.32 12.80
N ASP A 726 23.86 2.52 11.94
CA ASP A 726 22.83 1.53 11.64
C ASP A 726 23.36 0.35 10.80
N PHE A 727 22.50 -0.63 10.56
CA PHE A 727 22.80 -1.75 9.67
C PHE A 727 23.00 -1.28 8.22
N THR A 728 24.03 -1.82 7.57
CA THR A 728 24.31 -1.55 6.15
C THR A 728 23.77 -2.67 5.27
N LEU A 729 22.78 -2.36 4.46
CA LEU A 729 22.15 -3.29 3.54
C LEU A 729 22.91 -3.36 2.21
N ILE A 730 23.37 -4.56 1.83
CA ILE A 730 24.17 -4.83 0.61
C ILE A 730 23.44 -5.85 -0.28
N GLY A 731 23.47 -5.65 -1.60
CA GLY A 731 22.93 -6.61 -2.55
C GLY A 731 23.85 -7.82 -2.80
N ASN A 732 23.28 -8.84 -3.48
CA ASN A 732 23.96 -10.08 -3.82
C ASN A 732 23.68 -10.50 -5.28
N LYS A 733 24.66 -10.33 -6.17
CA LYS A 733 24.56 -10.68 -7.59
C LYS A 733 24.33 -12.17 -7.87
N GLY A 734 24.56 -13.04 -6.89
CA GLY A 734 24.45 -14.50 -6.98
C GLY A 734 23.04 -15.03 -6.70
N LEU A 735 22.05 -14.18 -6.46
CA LEU A 735 20.70 -14.60 -6.10
C LEU A 735 20.02 -15.40 -7.20
N LYS A 736 19.31 -16.44 -6.79
CA LYS A 736 18.45 -17.28 -7.61
C LYS A 736 16.99 -16.92 -7.39
N ARG A 737 16.12 -17.22 -8.37
CA ARG A 737 14.68 -17.14 -8.15
C ARG A 737 14.20 -18.17 -7.17
N THR A 738 13.19 -17.82 -6.36
CA THR A 738 12.43 -18.75 -5.53
C THR A 738 11.37 -19.45 -6.40
N LEU A 739 11.18 -20.75 -6.22
CA LEU A 739 10.05 -21.51 -6.75
C LEU A 739 9.16 -21.99 -5.62
N VAL A 740 7.84 -21.99 -5.84
CA VAL A 740 6.88 -22.34 -4.79
C VAL A 740 5.77 -23.24 -5.33
N HIS A 741 5.54 -24.34 -4.65
CA HIS A 741 4.35 -25.17 -4.83
C HIS A 741 3.30 -24.75 -3.81
N ASN A 742 2.12 -24.37 -4.28
CA ASN A 742 1.01 -23.90 -3.47
C ASN A 742 -0.12 -24.91 -3.51
N TYR A 743 -0.65 -25.28 -2.35
CA TYR A 743 -1.80 -26.15 -2.17
C TYR A 743 -2.79 -25.43 -1.27
N ASP A 744 -4.04 -25.34 -1.71
CA ASP A 744 -5.11 -24.67 -0.96
C ASP A 744 -6.37 -25.54 -0.96
N LEU A 745 -7.04 -25.56 0.19
CA LEU A 745 -8.38 -26.14 0.37
C LEU A 745 -9.24 -25.11 1.09
N ARG A 746 -10.43 -24.80 0.53
CA ARG A 746 -11.32 -23.79 1.11
C ARG A 746 -12.76 -24.27 1.04
N TRP A 747 -13.42 -24.18 2.17
CA TRP A 747 -14.87 -24.22 2.28
C TRP A 747 -15.40 -22.81 2.47
N GLU A 748 -16.48 -22.44 1.75
CA GLU A 748 -17.11 -21.13 1.83
C GLU A 748 -18.62 -21.23 1.74
N MET A 749 -19.34 -20.47 2.54
CA MET A 749 -20.78 -20.39 2.60
C MET A 749 -21.23 -18.94 2.49
N PHE A 750 -22.05 -18.64 1.50
CA PHE A 750 -22.66 -17.34 1.20
C PHE A 750 -24.13 -17.39 1.66
N ALA A 751 -24.37 -17.09 2.93
CA ALA A 751 -25.69 -17.32 3.54
C ALA A 751 -26.76 -16.36 3.03
N ASN A 752 -26.43 -15.06 2.97
CA ASN A 752 -27.25 -13.97 2.44
C ASN A 752 -26.39 -12.96 1.67
N PRO A 753 -26.97 -12.04 0.89
CA PRO A 753 -26.20 -10.97 0.28
C PRO A 753 -25.39 -10.17 1.33
N GLY A 754 -24.08 -10.14 1.18
CA GLY A 754 -23.17 -9.50 2.13
C GLY A 754 -22.74 -10.39 3.30
N GLU A 755 -23.21 -11.62 3.44
CA GLU A 755 -22.81 -12.54 4.50
C GLU A 755 -21.95 -13.68 3.98
N LEU A 756 -20.89 -13.99 4.74
CA LEU A 756 -19.94 -15.04 4.41
C LEU A 756 -19.46 -15.75 5.67
N VAL A 757 -19.26 -17.06 5.54
CA VAL A 757 -18.39 -17.85 6.41
C VAL A 757 -17.44 -18.64 5.52
N ALA A 758 -16.14 -18.60 5.80
CA ALA A 758 -15.17 -19.36 5.06
C ALA A 758 -14.05 -19.90 5.96
N VAL A 759 -13.58 -21.10 5.64
CA VAL A 759 -12.42 -21.71 6.26
C VAL A 759 -11.49 -22.19 5.16
N SER A 760 -10.21 -21.80 5.24
CA SER A 760 -9.19 -22.20 4.27
C SER A 760 -8.01 -22.84 4.99
N ALA A 761 -7.47 -23.91 4.44
CA ALA A 761 -6.18 -24.46 4.80
C ALA A 761 -5.23 -24.31 3.61
N PHE A 762 -3.98 -23.97 3.86
CA PHE A 762 -2.97 -23.85 2.80
C PHE A 762 -1.62 -24.41 3.22
N LEU A 763 -0.88 -24.88 2.21
CA LEU A 763 0.49 -25.35 2.34
C LEU A 763 1.31 -24.78 1.17
N LYS A 764 2.50 -24.26 1.47
CA LYS A 764 3.44 -23.72 0.49
C LYS A 764 4.83 -24.31 0.73
N ASP A 765 5.38 -24.96 -0.30
CA ASP A 765 6.74 -25.49 -0.29
C ASP A 765 7.64 -24.60 -1.15
N PHE A 766 8.62 -23.98 -0.52
CA PHE A 766 9.57 -23.06 -1.14
C PHE A 766 10.88 -23.74 -1.45
N ARG A 767 11.44 -23.43 -2.63
CA ARG A 767 12.82 -23.74 -3.01
C ARG A 767 13.58 -22.46 -3.27
N ALA A 768 14.74 -22.34 -2.62
CA ALA A 768 15.61 -21.17 -2.67
C ALA A 768 14.90 -19.85 -2.30
N PRO A 769 14.14 -19.76 -1.19
CA PRO A 769 13.62 -18.48 -0.74
C PRO A 769 14.74 -17.51 -0.41
N ILE A 770 14.47 -16.20 -0.60
CA ILE A 770 15.44 -15.13 -0.34
C ILE A 770 15.10 -14.49 0.99
N GLU A 771 16.11 -14.31 1.84
CA GLU A 771 16.02 -13.65 3.16
C GLU A 771 17.13 -12.63 3.33
N ARG A 772 16.94 -11.67 4.23
CA ARG A 772 17.96 -10.76 4.69
C ARG A 772 18.64 -11.38 5.90
N ALA A 773 19.97 -11.38 5.90
CA ALA A 773 20.75 -11.94 6.98
C ALA A 773 21.86 -10.98 7.42
N ILE A 774 22.00 -10.79 8.73
CA ILE A 774 23.12 -10.07 9.35
C ILE A 774 24.36 -10.97 9.21
N LEU A 775 25.34 -10.50 8.43
CA LEU A 775 26.55 -11.27 8.11
C LEU A 775 27.65 -11.13 9.15
N THR A 776 27.80 -9.93 9.69
CA THR A 776 28.92 -9.55 10.55
C THR A 776 28.41 -8.81 11.79
N ASP A 777 29.23 -8.81 12.83
CA ASP A 777 28.98 -8.06 14.07
C ASP A 777 28.98 -6.54 13.83
N ASN A 778 29.59 -6.08 12.72
CA ASN A 778 29.57 -4.67 12.32
C ASN A 778 28.22 -4.22 11.74
N GLY A 779 27.26 -5.14 11.56
CA GLY A 779 25.90 -4.80 11.13
C GLY A 779 25.71 -4.79 9.61
N GLU A 780 26.48 -5.57 8.87
CA GLU A 780 26.22 -5.78 7.44
C GLU A 780 25.07 -6.77 7.24
N ILE A 781 24.06 -6.36 6.50
CA ILE A 781 22.93 -7.19 6.08
C ILE A 781 23.04 -7.47 4.59
N GLN A 782 22.86 -8.73 4.19
CA GLN A 782 22.84 -9.12 2.79
C GLN A 782 21.66 -10.04 2.46
N PHE A 783 21.18 -9.94 1.21
CA PHE A 783 20.18 -10.87 0.68
C PHE A 783 20.84 -12.22 0.34
N GLN A 784 20.24 -13.31 0.80
CA GLN A 784 20.74 -14.67 0.55
C GLN A 784 19.60 -15.63 0.22
N ASN A 785 19.88 -16.65 -0.61
CA ASN A 785 18.96 -17.77 -0.75
C ASN A 785 19.23 -18.81 0.36
N VAL A 786 18.18 -19.25 1.03
CA VAL A 786 18.18 -20.48 1.83
C VAL A 786 17.66 -21.64 0.99
N ASP A 787 17.97 -22.88 1.37
CA ASP A 787 17.66 -24.04 0.52
C ASP A 787 16.16 -24.27 0.38
N GLU A 788 15.45 -24.42 1.50
CA GLU A 788 14.03 -24.78 1.53
C GLU A 788 13.31 -24.11 2.70
N ALA A 789 12.05 -23.79 2.47
CA ALA A 789 11.12 -23.37 3.51
C ALA A 789 9.73 -23.99 3.27
N ARG A 790 8.99 -24.20 4.34
CA ARG A 790 7.60 -24.64 4.30
C ARG A 790 6.74 -23.70 5.13
N VAL A 791 5.59 -23.33 4.59
CA VAL A 791 4.59 -22.52 5.29
C VAL A 791 3.24 -23.21 5.20
N ALA A 792 2.61 -23.44 6.34
CA ALA A 792 1.27 -24.03 6.43
C ALA A 792 0.39 -23.13 7.29
N GLY A 793 -0.87 -23.00 6.96
CA GLY A 793 -1.78 -22.17 7.74
C GLY A 793 -3.25 -22.51 7.57
N LEU A 794 -4.02 -21.99 8.53
CA LEU A 794 -5.48 -22.03 8.57
C LEU A 794 -6.00 -20.59 8.59
N GLU A 795 -6.92 -20.27 7.69
CA GLU A 795 -7.61 -18.97 7.64
C GLU A 795 -9.10 -19.19 7.89
N MET A 796 -9.67 -18.42 8.80
CA MET A 796 -11.10 -18.37 9.10
C MET A 796 -11.60 -16.95 8.83
N GLU A 797 -12.73 -16.84 8.18
CA GLU A 797 -13.35 -15.58 7.81
C GLU A 797 -14.85 -15.66 8.07
N THR A 798 -15.40 -14.67 8.73
CA THR A 798 -16.84 -14.52 8.88
C THR A 798 -17.24 -13.05 8.79
N HIS A 799 -18.32 -12.78 8.10
CA HIS A 799 -19.02 -11.51 8.10
C HIS A 799 -20.51 -11.80 8.16
N GLN A 800 -21.17 -11.40 9.26
CA GLN A 800 -22.54 -11.80 9.56
C GLN A 800 -23.36 -10.63 10.08
N SER A 801 -24.62 -10.57 9.65
CA SER A 801 -25.63 -9.70 10.28
C SER A 801 -26.02 -10.27 11.64
N LEU A 802 -26.04 -9.42 12.67
CA LEU A 802 -26.49 -9.79 14.02
C LEU A 802 -28.03 -9.92 14.11
N ALA A 803 -28.76 -9.71 13.02
CA ALA A 803 -30.21 -9.97 12.92
C ALA A 803 -30.56 -11.42 13.30
N ARG A 804 -29.62 -12.37 13.11
CA ARG A 804 -29.80 -13.78 13.50
C ARG A 804 -29.88 -13.99 15.01
N LEU A 805 -29.26 -13.12 15.81
CA LEU A 805 -29.31 -13.17 17.26
C LEU A 805 -30.61 -12.51 17.78
N ALA A 806 -30.96 -11.37 17.19
CA ALA A 806 -32.20 -10.67 17.51
C ALA A 806 -32.60 -9.73 16.34
N PRO A 807 -33.88 -9.65 15.95
CA PRO A 807 -34.34 -8.76 14.86
C PRO A 807 -34.02 -7.27 15.10
N ARG A 808 -33.90 -6.87 16.37
CA ARG A 808 -33.52 -5.50 16.77
C ARG A 808 -32.07 -5.15 16.37
N LEU A 809 -31.19 -6.17 16.18
CA LEU A 809 -29.79 -6.01 15.81
C LEU A 809 -29.56 -6.06 14.29
N ARG A 810 -30.58 -5.97 13.46
CA ARG A 810 -30.48 -6.05 11.99
C ARG A 810 -29.57 -5.00 11.33
N CYS A 811 -29.31 -3.90 12.05
CA CYS A 811 -28.40 -2.86 11.57
C CYS A 811 -26.95 -3.08 12.03
N PHE A 812 -26.69 -4.15 12.80
CA PHE A 812 -25.35 -4.48 13.25
C PHE A 812 -24.80 -5.67 12.46
N PHE A 813 -23.53 -5.54 12.06
CA PHE A 813 -22.78 -6.59 11.41
C PHE A 813 -21.50 -6.83 12.22
N ALA A 814 -21.10 -8.08 12.35
CA ALA A 814 -19.84 -8.47 12.96
C ALA A 814 -18.98 -9.23 11.94
N GLY A 815 -17.75 -8.79 11.82
CA GLY A 815 -16.71 -9.43 11.01
C GLY A 815 -15.59 -9.96 11.90
N ALA A 816 -15.04 -11.11 11.52
CA ALA A 816 -13.86 -11.68 12.15
C ALA A 816 -13.04 -12.45 11.12
N ASN A 817 -11.74 -12.14 11.07
CA ASN A 817 -10.76 -12.81 10.24
C ASN A 817 -9.62 -13.28 11.13
N LEU A 818 -9.33 -14.58 11.14
CA LEU A 818 -8.24 -15.18 11.88
C LEU A 818 -7.37 -16.01 10.92
N SER A 819 -6.08 -15.74 10.89
CA SER A 819 -5.09 -16.59 10.22
C SER A 819 -4.11 -17.14 11.24
N LEU A 820 -3.95 -18.45 11.29
CA LEU A 820 -2.95 -19.17 12.08
C LEU A 820 -1.93 -19.75 11.11
N ILE A 821 -0.66 -19.39 11.25
CA ILE A 821 0.36 -19.71 10.26
C ILE A 821 1.60 -20.26 10.96
N HIS A 822 2.10 -21.38 10.47
CA HIS A 822 3.35 -21.97 10.91
C HIS A 822 4.33 -22.03 9.74
N SER A 823 5.53 -21.51 9.94
CA SER A 823 6.61 -21.59 8.96
C SER A 823 7.84 -22.29 9.51
N ARG A 824 8.57 -22.92 8.61
CA ARG A 824 9.80 -23.65 8.94
C ARG A 824 10.79 -23.51 7.79
N VAL A 825 11.93 -22.90 8.06
CA VAL A 825 13.09 -22.82 7.17
C VAL A 825 14.12 -23.85 7.61
N SER A 826 14.63 -24.64 6.70
CA SER A 826 15.79 -25.52 6.94
C SER A 826 17.05 -24.66 6.91
N ILE A 827 17.75 -24.57 8.05
CA ILE A 827 18.95 -23.78 8.18
C ILE A 827 20.08 -24.42 7.36
N PRO A 828 20.71 -23.71 6.40
CA PRO A 828 21.82 -24.24 5.62
C PRO A 828 22.98 -24.72 6.52
N ALA A 829 23.65 -25.79 6.14
CA ALA A 829 24.70 -26.41 6.95
C ALA A 829 25.81 -25.41 7.35
N LYS A 830 26.16 -24.48 6.46
CA LYS A 830 27.16 -23.44 6.73
C LYS A 830 26.68 -22.46 7.80
N GLU A 831 25.44 -22.00 7.72
CA GLU A 831 24.80 -21.14 8.74
C GLU A 831 24.71 -21.88 10.08
N LEU A 832 24.26 -23.12 10.06
CA LEU A 832 24.11 -23.95 11.27
C LEU A 832 25.45 -24.17 12.00
N LEU A 833 26.54 -24.31 11.25
CA LEU A 833 27.88 -24.44 11.84
C LEU A 833 28.26 -23.17 12.62
N VAL A 834 28.03 -21.99 12.02
CA VAL A 834 28.30 -20.70 12.68
C VAL A 834 27.38 -20.52 13.89
N ARG A 835 26.08 -20.77 13.76
CA ARG A 835 25.13 -20.68 14.89
C ARG A 835 25.52 -21.59 16.04
N ARG A 836 25.98 -22.83 15.76
CA ARG A 836 26.38 -23.80 16.79
C ARG A 836 27.73 -23.51 17.44
N SER A 837 28.58 -22.72 16.79
CA SER A 837 29.80 -22.24 17.46
C SER A 837 29.47 -21.27 18.59
N LEU A 838 28.37 -20.56 18.50
CA LEU A 838 27.88 -19.61 19.51
C LEU A 838 26.83 -20.23 20.45
N ASP A 839 25.88 -21.00 19.89
CA ASP A 839 24.83 -21.73 20.61
C ASP A 839 24.89 -23.22 20.25
N PRO A 840 25.56 -24.08 21.04
CA PRO A 840 25.64 -25.52 20.76
C PRO A 840 24.29 -26.23 20.65
N LEU A 841 23.23 -25.65 21.22
CA LEU A 841 21.87 -26.17 21.20
C LEU A 841 21.04 -25.60 20.06
N ALA A 842 21.63 -24.81 19.16
CA ALA A 842 20.93 -24.22 18.03
C ALA A 842 20.25 -25.30 17.18
N GLY A 843 18.94 -25.15 16.98
CA GLY A 843 18.09 -26.06 16.21
C GLY A 843 18.41 -26.03 14.71
N HIS A 844 17.98 -27.05 13.98
CA HIS A 844 18.15 -27.14 12.52
C HIS A 844 17.16 -26.27 11.74
N THR A 845 16.21 -25.63 12.41
CA THR A 845 15.13 -24.89 11.75
C THR A 845 14.77 -23.63 12.51
N ARG A 846 14.27 -22.64 11.78
CA ARG A 846 13.75 -21.39 12.31
C ARG A 846 12.49 -20.95 11.54
N PRO A 847 11.71 -19.97 12.05
CA PRO A 847 10.62 -19.37 11.27
C PRO A 847 11.13 -18.69 10.00
N LEU A 848 10.27 -18.54 9.00
CA LEU A 848 10.54 -17.73 7.81
C LEU A 848 10.51 -16.25 8.20
N GLN A 849 11.48 -15.49 7.69
CA GLN A 849 11.57 -14.05 7.90
C GLN A 849 10.30 -13.31 7.45
N GLY A 850 9.82 -12.36 8.27
CA GLY A 850 8.64 -11.56 8.02
C GLY A 850 7.31 -12.28 8.28
N GLN A 851 7.31 -13.60 8.59
CA GLN A 851 6.10 -14.37 8.76
C GLN A 851 5.54 -14.25 10.19
N SER A 852 4.32 -13.71 10.31
CA SER A 852 3.58 -13.66 11.57
C SER A 852 2.88 -15.00 11.86
N PRO A 853 2.96 -15.54 13.10
CA PRO A 853 2.30 -16.79 13.44
C PRO A 853 0.77 -16.69 13.49
N PHE A 854 0.23 -15.49 13.70
CA PHE A 854 -1.19 -15.24 13.61
C PHE A 854 -1.51 -13.80 13.20
N LEU A 855 -2.64 -13.62 12.53
CA LEU A 855 -3.25 -12.36 12.16
C LEU A 855 -4.72 -12.40 12.59
N LEU A 856 -5.20 -11.38 13.29
CA LEU A 856 -6.58 -11.26 13.75
C LEU A 856 -7.13 -9.89 13.37
N ASN A 857 -8.25 -9.87 12.64
CA ASN A 857 -9.03 -8.68 12.36
C ASN A 857 -10.44 -8.90 12.90
N LEU A 858 -10.94 -7.95 13.67
CA LEU A 858 -12.30 -7.95 14.19
C LEU A 858 -12.96 -6.62 13.83
N ASP A 859 -14.19 -6.67 13.40
CA ASP A 859 -15.01 -5.49 13.19
C ASP A 859 -16.42 -5.66 13.72
N LEU A 860 -16.94 -4.57 14.23
CA LEU A 860 -18.35 -4.42 14.60
C LEU A 860 -18.86 -3.14 13.97
N THR A 861 -19.81 -3.27 13.05
CA THR A 861 -20.37 -2.15 12.30
C THR A 861 -21.86 -1.98 12.53
N TYR A 862 -22.30 -0.73 12.62
CA TYR A 862 -23.70 -0.33 12.65
C TYR A 862 -24.01 0.43 11.34
N ASP A 863 -25.03 -0.03 10.62
CA ASP A 863 -25.51 0.61 9.38
C ASP A 863 -26.98 0.96 9.50
N GLY A 864 -27.24 2.17 9.96
CA GLY A 864 -28.58 2.71 10.13
C GLY A 864 -29.04 3.49 8.90
N VAL A 865 -29.22 2.84 7.73
CA VAL A 865 -29.57 3.44 6.44
C VAL A 865 -30.70 4.47 6.56
N ARG A 866 -31.81 4.16 7.28
CA ARG A 866 -32.93 5.08 7.47
C ARG A 866 -32.57 6.35 8.22
N ARG A 867 -31.58 6.28 9.10
CA ARG A 867 -31.11 7.41 9.91
C ARG A 867 -29.92 8.11 9.26
N GLY A 868 -29.36 7.57 8.18
CA GLY A 868 -28.11 8.02 7.57
C GLY A 868 -26.94 7.98 8.55
N LEU A 869 -26.96 7.10 9.56
CA LEU A 869 -25.94 6.97 10.58
C LEU A 869 -25.19 5.65 10.42
N THR A 870 -23.89 5.71 10.29
CA THR A 870 -23.00 4.55 10.28
C THR A 870 -21.96 4.68 11.38
N ALA A 871 -21.63 3.59 12.07
CA ALA A 871 -20.55 3.53 13.04
C ALA A 871 -19.78 2.22 12.86
N GLY A 872 -18.49 2.23 13.18
CA GLY A 872 -17.63 1.04 13.08
C GLY A 872 -16.56 1.03 14.15
N LEU A 873 -16.30 -0.14 14.72
CA LEU A 873 -15.18 -0.42 15.60
C LEU A 873 -14.35 -1.52 14.95
N TYR A 874 -13.07 -1.26 14.73
CA TYR A 874 -12.15 -2.15 14.02
C TYR A 874 -10.92 -2.43 14.88
N TYR A 875 -10.59 -3.70 15.03
CA TYR A 875 -9.42 -4.15 15.77
C TYR A 875 -8.56 -5.03 14.88
N ASN A 876 -7.27 -4.70 14.76
CA ASN A 876 -6.29 -5.49 14.03
C ASN A 876 -5.15 -5.87 14.98
N LEU A 877 -4.69 -7.14 14.91
CA LEU A 877 -3.59 -7.65 15.72
C LEU A 877 -2.76 -8.62 14.89
N PHE A 878 -1.45 -8.42 14.87
CA PHE A 878 -0.52 -9.44 14.35
C PHE A 878 0.42 -9.96 15.45
N GLY A 879 0.81 -11.21 15.30
CA GLY A 879 1.71 -11.88 16.23
C GLY A 879 3.18 -11.51 15.98
N ARG A 880 4.03 -11.78 16.97
CA ARG A 880 5.47 -11.57 16.89
C ARG A 880 6.08 -12.33 15.70
N ARG A 881 6.92 -11.65 14.90
CA ARG A 881 7.56 -12.23 13.71
C ARG A 881 9.07 -11.97 13.67
N LEU A 882 9.79 -12.87 13.00
CA LEU A 882 11.23 -12.73 12.76
C LEU A 882 11.47 -11.58 11.78
N SER A 883 12.12 -10.51 12.23
CA SER A 883 12.46 -9.32 11.42
C SER A 883 13.79 -9.52 10.72
N GLU A 884 14.86 -9.84 11.46
CA GLU A 884 16.18 -10.05 10.88
C GLU A 884 16.79 -11.38 11.36
N VAL A 885 17.39 -12.09 10.41
CA VAL A 885 18.13 -13.34 10.68
C VAL A 885 19.58 -13.00 10.99
N SER A 886 20.12 -13.51 12.08
CA SER A 886 21.55 -13.39 12.37
C SER A 886 22.32 -14.64 11.97
N LEU A 887 23.42 -14.47 11.24
CA LEU A 887 24.33 -15.57 10.92
C LEU A 887 25.42 -15.75 11.99
N GLY A 888 25.63 -14.79 12.87
CA GLY A 888 26.61 -14.88 13.94
C GLY A 888 26.75 -13.58 14.74
N GLY A 889 27.25 -13.67 15.96
CA GLY A 889 27.57 -12.51 16.81
C GLY A 889 26.40 -11.88 17.55
N THR A 890 25.18 -11.97 17.01
CA THR A 890 23.95 -11.45 17.64
C THR A 890 22.82 -12.46 17.57
N PRO A 891 21.84 -12.44 18.49
CA PRO A 891 20.60 -13.19 18.33
C PRO A 891 19.75 -12.65 17.18
N ASP A 892 18.78 -13.44 16.72
CA ASP A 892 17.77 -13.01 15.74
C ASP A 892 16.93 -11.85 16.30
N VAL A 893 16.52 -10.92 15.41
CA VAL A 893 15.65 -9.77 15.76
C VAL A 893 14.20 -10.10 15.45
N TYR A 894 13.31 -9.76 16.36
CA TYR A 894 11.86 -9.99 16.23
C TYR A 894 11.08 -8.68 16.35
N GLU A 895 10.19 -8.43 15.39
CA GLU A 895 9.13 -7.45 15.54
C GLU A 895 8.06 -7.98 16.50
N GLN A 896 7.73 -7.20 17.52
CA GLN A 896 6.79 -7.59 18.56
C GLN A 896 5.34 -7.50 18.09
N ALA A 897 4.46 -8.28 18.73
CA ALA A 897 3.04 -8.25 18.44
C ALA A 897 2.44 -6.86 18.71
N ARG A 898 1.62 -6.37 17.77
CA ARG A 898 1.01 -5.05 17.88
C ARG A 898 -0.48 -5.10 17.52
N GLY A 899 -1.28 -4.51 18.42
CA GLY A 899 -2.72 -4.31 18.22
C GLY A 899 -3.02 -2.87 17.81
N ASN A 900 -3.95 -2.66 16.89
CA ASN A 900 -4.49 -1.37 16.49
C ASN A 900 -6.01 -1.36 16.65
N LEU A 901 -6.56 -0.37 17.32
CA LEU A 901 -8.00 -0.16 17.52
C LEU A 901 -8.41 1.16 16.88
N GLN A 902 -9.44 1.13 16.04
CA GLN A 902 -9.98 2.29 15.35
C GLN A 902 -11.50 2.35 15.52
N PHE A 903 -12.04 3.56 15.71
CA PHE A 903 -13.46 3.86 15.75
C PHE A 903 -13.83 4.85 14.66
N THR A 904 -14.96 4.64 14.00
CA THR A 904 -15.52 5.55 13.00
C THR A 904 -16.98 5.84 13.30
N LEU A 905 -17.41 7.09 13.04
CA LEU A 905 -18.80 7.53 13.12
C LEU A 905 -19.09 8.45 11.95
N ALA A 906 -20.12 8.15 11.15
CA ALA A 906 -20.49 9.04 10.06
C ALA A 906 -22.01 9.26 10.03
N LYS A 907 -22.40 10.50 9.68
CA LYS A 907 -23.78 10.94 9.56
C LYS A 907 -23.98 11.56 8.18
N SER A 908 -24.90 11.01 7.43
CA SER A 908 -25.39 11.60 6.17
C SER A 908 -26.63 12.45 6.43
N PHE A 909 -26.73 13.60 5.78
CA PHE A 909 -27.84 14.54 5.88
C PHE A 909 -28.11 15.22 4.54
N LEU A 910 -29.38 15.59 4.29
CA LEU A 910 -29.85 16.17 3.04
C LEU A 910 -29.50 15.34 1.79
N HIS A 911 -29.22 14.06 1.93
CA HIS A 911 -28.75 13.13 0.87
C HIS A 911 -27.47 13.56 0.12
N LEU A 912 -26.96 14.76 0.38
CA LEU A 912 -25.82 15.40 -0.29
C LEU A 912 -24.57 15.46 0.59
N TYR A 913 -24.73 15.59 1.90
CA TYR A 913 -23.62 15.81 2.82
C TYR A 913 -23.38 14.62 3.73
N ARG A 914 -22.12 14.35 4.01
CA ARG A 914 -21.71 13.33 4.97
C ARG A 914 -20.63 13.88 5.89
N LEU A 915 -20.90 13.95 7.18
CA LEU A 915 -19.92 14.25 8.22
C LEU A 915 -19.38 12.95 8.78
N LYS A 916 -18.07 12.79 8.87
CA LYS A 916 -17.41 11.61 9.40
C LYS A 916 -16.38 11.99 10.44
N PHE A 917 -16.40 11.29 11.56
CA PHE A 917 -15.39 11.32 12.61
C PHE A 917 -14.64 9.97 12.63
N THR A 918 -13.31 10.01 12.76
CA THR A 918 -12.46 8.82 12.88
C THR A 918 -11.49 9.01 14.05
N ALA A 919 -11.43 8.05 14.96
CA ALA A 919 -10.42 7.97 16.02
C ALA A 919 -9.57 6.73 15.75
N ALA A 920 -8.31 6.91 15.37
CA ALA A 920 -7.40 5.85 14.98
C ALA A 920 -6.27 5.65 15.99
N ASN A 921 -5.70 4.46 16.01
CA ASN A 921 -4.63 4.04 16.91
C ASN A 921 -4.97 4.28 18.40
N LEU A 922 -6.22 3.96 18.81
CA LEU A 922 -6.72 4.23 20.15
C LEU A 922 -5.92 3.55 21.26
N LEU A 923 -5.27 2.41 20.97
CA LEU A 923 -4.42 1.70 21.92
C LEU A 923 -3.04 2.33 22.07
N ASP A 924 -2.60 3.12 21.09
CA ASP A 924 -1.26 3.70 21.01
C ASP A 924 -0.16 2.65 21.29
N SER A 925 -0.32 1.47 20.69
CA SER A 925 0.61 0.36 20.86
C SER A 925 1.98 0.71 20.27
N PRO A 926 3.09 0.44 20.97
CA PRO A 926 4.41 0.73 20.45
C PRO A 926 4.73 -0.11 19.21
N PHE A 927 5.50 0.47 18.31
CA PHE A 927 6.34 -0.27 17.39
C PHE A 927 7.56 -0.72 18.15
N GLU A 928 7.89 -2.02 18.12
CA GLU A 928 9.03 -2.54 18.85
C GLU A 928 9.67 -3.71 18.11
N ASP A 929 10.97 -3.58 17.83
CA ASP A 929 11.85 -4.68 17.44
C ASP A 929 12.74 -5.04 18.63
N SER A 930 13.01 -6.33 18.84
CA SER A 930 13.83 -6.79 19.93
C SER A 930 14.64 -8.04 19.58
N TYR A 931 15.83 -8.13 20.17
CA TYR A 931 16.60 -9.37 20.23
C TYR A 931 16.06 -10.25 21.34
N ARG A 932 15.91 -11.54 21.07
CA ARG A 932 15.50 -12.50 22.10
C ARG A 932 16.69 -13.33 22.57
N PHE A 933 17.03 -13.22 23.86
CA PHE A 933 18.13 -13.93 24.45
C PHE A 933 17.75 -14.50 25.83
N LYS A 934 17.92 -15.80 26.05
CA LYS A 934 17.61 -16.52 27.33
C LYS A 934 16.23 -16.16 27.91
N GLY A 935 15.21 -16.03 27.02
CA GLY A 935 13.84 -15.72 27.43
C GLY A 935 13.55 -14.24 27.71
N ARG A 936 14.55 -13.36 27.62
CA ARG A 936 14.41 -11.89 27.76
C ARG A 936 14.40 -11.23 26.39
N ASP A 937 13.68 -10.12 26.26
CA ASP A 937 13.65 -9.29 25.08
C ASP A 937 14.50 -8.03 25.32
N PHE A 938 15.45 -7.78 24.43
CA PHE A 938 16.33 -6.59 24.42
C PHE A 938 15.86 -5.70 23.27
N SER A 939 15.31 -4.53 23.58
CA SER A 939 14.74 -3.63 22.58
C SER A 939 15.81 -3.18 21.57
N ALA A 940 15.57 -3.41 20.28
CA ALA A 940 16.38 -2.90 19.18
C ALA A 940 15.87 -1.54 18.71
N SER A 941 14.55 -1.44 18.51
CA SER A 941 13.88 -0.17 18.23
C SER A 941 12.54 -0.12 18.97
N ARG A 942 12.14 1.07 19.45
CA ARG A 942 10.84 1.24 20.09
C ARG A 942 10.37 2.69 19.99
N TYR A 943 9.15 2.89 19.46
CA TYR A 943 8.53 4.21 19.43
C TYR A 943 7.00 4.11 19.40
N ARG A 944 6.29 5.24 19.61
CA ARG A 944 4.83 5.35 19.51
C ARG A 944 4.47 6.44 18.53
N SER A 945 3.47 6.20 17.69
CA SER A 945 3.00 7.17 16.69
C SER A 945 1.86 8.09 17.18
N GLY A 946 1.36 7.84 18.38
CA GLY A 946 0.25 8.61 18.95
C GLY A 946 -1.12 8.20 18.41
N ARG A 947 -2.17 8.68 19.09
CA ARG A 947 -3.57 8.58 18.68
C ARG A 947 -3.89 9.69 17.69
N SER A 948 -4.80 9.44 16.73
CA SER A 948 -5.23 10.48 15.81
C SER A 948 -6.76 10.60 15.76
N TYR A 949 -7.24 11.82 15.60
CA TYR A 949 -8.67 12.17 15.56
C TYR A 949 -8.93 13.00 14.31
N SER A 950 -9.71 12.46 13.37
CA SER A 950 -10.00 13.07 12.08
C SER A 950 -11.48 13.45 11.98
N LEU A 951 -11.74 14.62 11.42
CA LEU A 951 -13.08 15.09 11.04
C LEU A 951 -13.08 15.36 9.53
N ALA A 952 -14.01 14.77 8.81
CA ALA A 952 -14.16 14.93 7.37
C ALA A 952 -15.60 15.32 7.01
N LEU A 953 -15.75 16.29 6.09
CA LEU A 953 -17.02 16.66 5.47
C LEU A 953 -16.95 16.32 3.98
N ALA A 954 -17.90 15.55 3.49
CA ALA A 954 -18.03 15.23 2.09
C ALA A 954 -19.38 15.75 1.53
N PHE A 955 -19.33 16.28 0.32
CA PHE A 955 -20.46 16.65 -0.50
C PHE A 955 -20.51 15.73 -1.72
N ASN A 956 -21.62 15.06 -1.94
CA ASN A 956 -21.82 14.16 -3.07
C ASN A 956 -23.11 14.54 -3.79
N PHE A 957 -22.97 15.06 -4.99
CA PHE A 957 -24.08 15.36 -5.88
C PHE A 957 -24.21 14.28 -6.93
N SER A 958 -25.38 13.68 -7.00
CA SER A 958 -25.81 12.76 -8.06
C SER A 958 -27.31 13.03 -8.27
N PRO A 959 -27.71 13.61 -9.44
CA PRO A 959 -29.12 13.97 -9.71
C PRO A 959 -30.04 12.76 -9.81
#